data_bb417fa9035de66526931c970739f16b
#
_entry.id   bb417fa9035de66526931c970739f16b
#
_cell.length_a   1.000
_cell.length_b   1.000
_cell.length_c   1.000
_cell.angle_alpha   90.00
_cell.angle_beta   90.00
_cell.angle_gamma   90.00
#
_symmetry.space_group_name_H-M   'P 1'
#
loop_
_entity.id
_entity.type
_entity.pdbx_description
1 polymer ?
#
loop_
_entity_poly.entity_id
_entity_poly.type
_entity_poly.pdbx_seq_one_letter_code
_entity_poly.pdbx_strand_id
1 'polypeptide(L)'
;LVFVNTRRLAERVSHYLEERLRHLGDEVVAAHHGSLSRTIRLSAEDRLKTGAVRVVVATASLELGIDVGTVDLVCQIGSPRSIATGLQRIGRAGHWIHAIPKGRLFATTRDELIECAALIRAIRAGVLDRIEVPPAPLDVLAQQIVAAAATQSWDEAELYDLCRRAMPYRDLDRSTFDAVVTMLADGYVTSRGRGRVYLHHDRINHHIRGRRGARLAAITSGGAIPDTANYAVIAEPDGTVVGSVDEDFAVESLAGDIILLGNTSWRIKGVETGKMRVEDAQGAPPTIPFWRGEAPARTAELSAEVARLKADIDHRLGAGQALSAGSAPPVQWLRQECGLDQRGAQQAVEYILAGKAVLGTVPTQQTIVAERFFDESGGMQLVIHAPFGGRINRAWGLALRKRFCVTFDFELQAAATDEGIVLSLGEKHSFPLETVFAFLNVTTLREVLTQAVLQAPMFMTRWRWNASRALALLRFVGGKRVPPQIQRMRAEDLLAAVFPDAIACQDNFQGARTVRQIPDHPLAQETIRDCLTEAMDLDGLIAVLEKIERGAIACLAVDTPMPSAFCHEILNANPYAFLDDAPLEERRARAVDMRRSLPPELAGGMGALDQSAIDQVSEESWPVVRDAEEFHDALLSLGWVPCARMPGWDVLVPKLAAAGRVATLWQGETKLGWLAAEYRHYAGLLFPDARIDPATGPVDPTEQVEQEEVLNRVVLGWMESIGPTTAGELSQTLHLSESDVQSA
;
A
#
# COMPACT_ATOMS: atom_id res chain seq x y z
N LEU A 1 -13.94 -8.99 -24.28
CA LEU A 1 -12.92 -9.18 -23.25
C LEU A 1 -12.90 -7.94 -22.35
N VAL A 2 -12.93 -8.12 -21.03
CA VAL A 2 -12.92 -7.01 -20.06
C VAL A 2 -11.63 -7.08 -19.27
N PHE A 3 -10.77 -6.08 -19.39
CA PHE A 3 -9.57 -5.95 -18.57
C PHE A 3 -9.81 -5.11 -17.33
N VAL A 4 -9.22 -5.54 -16.24
CA VAL A 4 -9.21 -4.84 -14.96
C VAL A 4 -7.79 -4.88 -14.36
N ASN A 5 -7.50 -3.98 -13.44
CA ASN A 5 -6.14 -3.85 -12.89
C ASN A 5 -5.85 -4.77 -11.70
N THR A 6 -6.88 -5.31 -11.03
CA THR A 6 -6.71 -6.17 -9.86
C THR A 6 -7.52 -7.45 -9.96
N ARG A 7 -7.02 -8.51 -9.34
CA ARG A 7 -7.70 -9.82 -9.27
C ARG A 7 -9.06 -9.70 -8.57
N ARG A 8 -9.12 -8.92 -7.48
CA ARG A 8 -10.37 -8.63 -6.77
C ARG A 8 -11.42 -7.98 -7.67
N LEU A 9 -11.01 -7.01 -8.48
CA LEU A 9 -11.93 -6.35 -9.40
C LEU A 9 -12.37 -7.31 -10.51
N ALA A 10 -11.49 -8.25 -10.96
CA ALA A 10 -11.86 -9.28 -11.91
C ALA A 10 -13.01 -10.15 -11.39
N GLU A 11 -12.87 -10.64 -10.17
CA GLU A 11 -13.89 -11.47 -9.52
C GLU A 11 -15.21 -10.71 -9.33
N ARG A 12 -15.12 -9.48 -8.80
CA ARG A 12 -16.30 -8.66 -8.56
C ARG A 12 -17.05 -8.32 -9.85
N VAL A 13 -16.33 -7.93 -10.89
CA VAL A 13 -16.93 -7.61 -12.20
C VAL A 13 -17.51 -8.86 -12.86
N SER A 14 -16.83 -10.01 -12.79
CA SER A 14 -17.35 -11.29 -13.29
C SER A 14 -18.66 -11.65 -12.62
N HIS A 15 -18.72 -11.57 -11.30
CA HIS A 15 -19.93 -11.87 -10.52
C HIS A 15 -21.12 -10.97 -10.93
N TYR A 16 -20.92 -9.65 -10.99
CA TYR A 16 -21.99 -8.74 -11.39
C TYR A 16 -22.42 -8.90 -12.85
N LEU A 17 -21.49 -9.23 -13.76
CA LEU A 17 -21.83 -9.50 -15.16
C LEU A 17 -22.57 -10.81 -15.29
N GLU A 18 -22.20 -11.86 -14.57
CA GLU A 18 -22.90 -13.14 -14.57
C GLU A 18 -24.36 -12.98 -14.10
N GLU A 19 -24.58 -12.26 -13.00
CA GLU A 19 -25.93 -11.94 -12.53
C GLU A 19 -26.77 -11.19 -13.56
N ARG A 20 -26.18 -10.16 -14.20
CA ARG A 20 -26.90 -9.34 -15.19
C ARG A 20 -27.12 -10.04 -16.53
N LEU A 21 -26.28 -10.97 -16.90
CA LEU A 21 -26.31 -11.67 -18.18
C LEU A 21 -26.96 -13.07 -18.13
N ARG A 22 -27.51 -13.49 -16.98
CA ARG A 22 -28.22 -14.78 -16.81
C ARG A 22 -29.27 -15.03 -17.87
N HIS A 23 -29.90 -13.98 -18.38
CA HIS A 23 -30.90 -14.09 -19.44
C HIS A 23 -30.32 -14.56 -20.80
N LEU A 24 -28.99 -14.54 -20.99
CA LEU A 24 -28.31 -15.00 -22.19
C LEU A 24 -27.86 -16.49 -22.09
N GLY A 25 -28.06 -17.13 -20.95
CA GLY A 25 -27.68 -18.50 -20.65
C GLY A 25 -26.85 -18.60 -19.38
N ASP A 26 -26.64 -19.85 -18.93
CA ASP A 26 -25.77 -20.14 -17.81
C ASP A 26 -24.29 -20.10 -18.24
N GLU A 27 -23.42 -19.67 -17.33
CA GLU A 27 -21.96 -19.64 -17.52
C GLU A 27 -21.45 -18.83 -18.74
N VAL A 28 -22.14 -17.75 -19.11
CA VAL A 28 -21.77 -16.88 -20.24
C VAL A 28 -20.60 -15.96 -19.91
N VAL A 29 -20.19 -15.86 -18.64
CA VAL A 29 -19.09 -15.07 -18.12
C VAL A 29 -18.02 -15.98 -17.55
N ALA A 30 -16.74 -15.64 -17.70
CA ALA A 30 -15.62 -16.32 -17.08
C ALA A 30 -14.61 -15.30 -16.53
N ALA A 31 -13.98 -15.62 -15.40
CA ALA A 31 -12.84 -14.88 -14.87
C ALA A 31 -11.52 -15.51 -15.34
N HIS A 32 -10.49 -14.69 -15.57
CA HIS A 32 -9.15 -15.17 -15.93
C HIS A 32 -8.06 -14.33 -15.26
N HIS A 33 -7.43 -14.88 -14.23
CA HIS A 33 -6.29 -14.22 -13.55
C HIS A 33 -5.38 -15.25 -12.86
N GLY A 34 -4.18 -14.81 -12.49
CA GLY A 34 -3.12 -15.68 -11.99
C GLY A 34 -3.42 -16.43 -10.69
N SER A 35 -4.42 -16.02 -9.90
CA SER A 35 -4.82 -16.73 -8.66
C SER A 35 -5.74 -17.92 -8.89
N LEU A 36 -6.40 -17.99 -10.05
CA LEU A 36 -7.23 -19.14 -10.40
C LEU A 36 -6.39 -20.37 -10.70
N SER A 37 -6.93 -21.56 -10.43
CA SER A 37 -6.25 -22.81 -10.77
C SER A 37 -5.97 -22.89 -12.27
N ARG A 38 -4.93 -23.65 -12.65
CA ARG A 38 -4.58 -23.83 -14.07
C ARG A 38 -5.75 -24.40 -14.88
N THR A 39 -6.50 -25.33 -14.30
CA THR A 39 -7.66 -25.98 -14.95
C THR A 39 -8.74 -24.96 -15.27
N ILE A 40 -9.10 -24.09 -14.32
CA ILE A 40 -10.10 -23.04 -14.53
C ILE A 40 -9.64 -22.06 -15.60
N ARG A 41 -8.39 -21.65 -15.61
CA ARG A 41 -7.84 -20.74 -16.62
C ARG A 41 -7.87 -21.32 -18.01
N LEU A 42 -7.40 -22.56 -18.18
CA LEU A 42 -7.43 -23.24 -19.48
C LEU A 42 -8.87 -23.44 -19.99
N SER A 43 -9.81 -23.80 -19.09
CA SER A 43 -11.23 -23.89 -19.44
C SER A 43 -11.78 -22.54 -19.92
N ALA A 44 -11.44 -21.42 -19.26
CA ALA A 44 -11.87 -20.09 -19.70
C ALA A 44 -11.30 -19.72 -21.08
N GLU A 45 -10.02 -20.06 -21.34
CA GLU A 45 -9.37 -19.85 -22.64
C GLU A 45 -10.04 -20.68 -23.76
N ASP A 46 -10.28 -21.97 -23.52
CA ASP A 46 -10.94 -22.84 -24.50
C ASP A 46 -12.38 -22.41 -24.78
N ARG A 47 -13.13 -22.03 -23.76
CA ARG A 47 -14.50 -21.51 -23.89
C ARG A 47 -14.55 -20.18 -24.63
N LEU A 48 -13.52 -19.32 -24.46
CA LEU A 48 -13.40 -18.08 -25.23
C LEU A 48 -13.12 -18.39 -26.70
N LYS A 49 -12.18 -19.29 -27.01
CA LYS A 49 -11.85 -19.70 -28.40
C LYS A 49 -13.02 -20.35 -29.13
N THR A 50 -13.79 -21.15 -28.45
CA THR A 50 -14.97 -21.82 -29.02
C THR A 50 -16.21 -20.93 -29.09
N GLY A 51 -16.18 -19.73 -28.48
CA GLY A 51 -17.31 -18.82 -28.40
C GLY A 51 -18.38 -19.28 -27.38
N ALA A 52 -18.07 -20.24 -26.54
CA ALA A 52 -18.96 -20.70 -25.48
C ALA A 52 -19.18 -19.68 -24.38
N VAL A 53 -18.24 -18.74 -24.14
CA VAL A 53 -18.43 -17.59 -23.28
C VAL A 53 -18.63 -16.31 -24.08
N ARG A 54 -19.47 -15.41 -23.57
CA ARG A 54 -19.70 -14.09 -24.16
C ARG A 54 -18.74 -13.04 -23.62
N VAL A 55 -18.36 -13.19 -22.35
CA VAL A 55 -17.49 -12.24 -21.64
C VAL A 55 -16.42 -13.01 -20.86
N VAL A 56 -15.16 -12.57 -21.02
CA VAL A 56 -14.09 -12.97 -20.11
C VAL A 56 -13.57 -11.73 -19.43
N VAL A 57 -13.51 -11.73 -18.10
CA VAL A 57 -12.93 -10.66 -17.28
C VAL A 57 -11.53 -11.08 -16.86
N ALA A 58 -10.53 -10.32 -17.27
CA ALA A 58 -9.13 -10.68 -17.08
C ALA A 58 -8.30 -9.55 -16.45
N THR A 59 -7.24 -9.93 -15.77
CA THR A 59 -6.12 -9.04 -15.45
C THR A 59 -5.07 -9.10 -16.58
N ALA A 60 -3.83 -8.70 -16.34
CA ALA A 60 -2.73 -8.81 -17.30
C ALA A 60 -2.50 -10.25 -17.84
N SER A 61 -3.15 -11.26 -17.30
CA SER A 61 -2.98 -12.66 -17.68
C SER A 61 -3.37 -13.00 -19.14
N LEU A 62 -4.20 -12.18 -19.78
CA LEU A 62 -4.56 -12.29 -21.22
C LEU A 62 -3.98 -11.14 -22.07
N GLU A 63 -3.07 -10.35 -21.50
CA GLU A 63 -2.47 -9.17 -22.15
C GLU A 63 -1.47 -9.58 -23.25
N LEU A 64 -0.65 -10.59 -23.00
CA LEU A 64 0.46 -10.98 -23.86
C LEU A 64 0.45 -12.48 -24.24
N GLY A 65 0.87 -12.77 -25.47
CA GLY A 65 1.39 -14.07 -25.88
C GLY A 65 0.40 -15.23 -26.02
N ILE A 66 -0.90 -15.00 -25.81
CA ILE A 66 -1.92 -16.06 -25.88
C ILE A 66 -2.81 -15.81 -27.11
N ASP A 67 -3.03 -16.85 -27.90
CA ASP A 67 -4.10 -16.87 -28.90
C ASP A 67 -5.44 -17.03 -28.18
N VAL A 68 -6.19 -15.93 -28.10
CA VAL A 68 -7.49 -15.86 -27.43
C VAL A 68 -8.68 -16.07 -28.35
N GLY A 69 -8.41 -16.34 -29.65
CA GLY A 69 -9.47 -16.47 -30.63
C GLY A 69 -10.09 -15.11 -31.01
N THR A 70 -11.35 -15.14 -31.42
CA THR A 70 -12.06 -13.95 -31.92
C THR A 70 -12.60 -13.09 -30.79
N VAL A 71 -12.08 -11.89 -30.64
CA VAL A 71 -12.56 -10.86 -29.69
C VAL A 71 -13.07 -9.65 -30.47
N ASP A 72 -14.35 -9.32 -30.31
CA ASP A 72 -14.98 -8.20 -31.03
C ASP A 72 -14.74 -6.86 -30.35
N LEU A 73 -14.68 -6.86 -29.02
CA LEU A 73 -14.56 -5.67 -28.19
C LEU A 73 -13.70 -5.91 -26.96
N VAL A 74 -12.81 -4.97 -26.69
CA VAL A 74 -12.09 -4.88 -25.43
C VAL A 74 -12.66 -3.75 -24.59
N CYS A 75 -13.04 -4.06 -23.35
CA CYS A 75 -13.37 -3.09 -22.33
C CYS A 75 -12.23 -3.03 -21.31
N GLN A 76 -11.83 -1.84 -20.88
CA GLN A 76 -10.85 -1.62 -19.83
C GLN A 76 -11.53 -0.86 -18.70
N ILE A 77 -11.59 -1.42 -17.51
CA ILE A 77 -12.12 -0.75 -16.30
C ILE A 77 -10.94 -0.21 -15.48
N GLY A 78 -10.96 1.07 -15.21
CA GLY A 78 -9.84 1.84 -14.68
C GLY A 78 -8.76 2.12 -15.74
N SER A 79 -7.80 2.96 -15.43
CA SER A 79 -6.67 3.22 -16.32
C SER A 79 -5.68 2.06 -16.33
N PRO A 80 -5.12 1.67 -17.50
CA PRO A 80 -4.03 0.69 -17.57
C PRO A 80 -2.67 1.25 -17.09
N ARG A 81 -2.60 2.55 -16.78
CA ARG A 81 -1.43 3.29 -16.27
C ARG A 81 -0.21 3.34 -17.20
N SER A 82 -0.31 2.78 -18.39
CA SER A 82 0.73 2.77 -19.42
C SER A 82 0.08 2.81 -20.79
N ILE A 83 0.66 3.58 -21.70
CA ILE A 83 0.19 3.71 -23.08
C ILE A 83 0.37 2.38 -23.81
N ALA A 84 1.51 1.74 -23.64
CA ALA A 84 1.83 0.44 -24.24
C ALA A 84 0.87 -0.64 -23.77
N THR A 85 0.59 -0.71 -22.46
CA THR A 85 -0.39 -1.65 -21.88
C THR A 85 -1.80 -1.41 -22.46
N GLY A 86 -2.21 -0.15 -22.58
CA GLY A 86 -3.49 0.19 -23.22
C GLY A 86 -3.58 -0.33 -24.65
N LEU A 87 -2.56 -0.11 -25.45
CA LEU A 87 -2.46 -0.61 -26.83
C LEU A 87 -2.44 -2.13 -26.92
N GLN A 88 -1.68 -2.81 -26.06
CA GLN A 88 -1.59 -4.27 -26.02
C GLN A 88 -2.94 -4.91 -25.69
N ARG A 89 -3.67 -4.36 -24.70
CA ARG A 89 -5.01 -4.83 -24.30
C ARG A 89 -6.03 -4.59 -25.40
N ILE A 90 -6.12 -3.38 -25.95
CA ILE A 90 -7.05 -3.04 -27.03
C ILE A 90 -6.73 -3.87 -28.28
N GLY A 91 -5.45 -4.14 -28.55
CA GLY A 91 -4.98 -4.99 -29.64
C GLY A 91 -5.44 -6.45 -29.56
N ARG A 92 -6.03 -6.91 -28.43
CA ARG A 92 -6.69 -8.23 -28.38
C ARG A 92 -7.99 -8.27 -29.19
N ALA A 93 -8.63 -7.13 -29.47
CA ALA A 93 -9.78 -7.07 -30.35
C ALA A 93 -9.32 -7.08 -31.82
N GLY A 94 -10.13 -7.67 -32.71
CA GLY A 94 -9.88 -7.65 -34.14
C GLY A 94 -8.59 -8.34 -34.57
N HIS A 95 -8.27 -9.51 -34.06
CA HIS A 95 -7.01 -10.23 -34.28
C HIS A 95 -6.91 -10.87 -35.68
N TRP A 96 -7.55 -10.30 -36.70
CA TRP A 96 -7.46 -10.75 -38.11
C TRP A 96 -7.06 -9.63 -39.05
N ILE A 97 -6.58 -10.01 -40.20
CA ILE A 97 -6.09 -9.08 -41.22
C ILE A 97 -7.22 -8.10 -41.63
N HIS A 98 -6.91 -6.80 -41.58
CA HIS A 98 -7.82 -5.68 -41.89
C HIS A 98 -8.86 -5.32 -40.79
N ALA A 99 -8.91 -5.99 -39.65
CA ALA A 99 -9.77 -5.57 -38.58
C ALA A 99 -9.17 -4.37 -37.80
N ILE A 100 -10.03 -3.44 -37.43
CA ILE A 100 -9.64 -2.31 -36.57
C ILE A 100 -9.98 -2.68 -35.10
N PRO A 101 -8.98 -2.73 -34.20
CA PRO A 101 -9.20 -3.00 -32.81
C PRO A 101 -10.18 -2.00 -32.19
N LYS A 102 -11.16 -2.53 -31.45
CA LYS A 102 -12.16 -1.71 -30.75
C LYS A 102 -11.95 -1.79 -29.25
N GLY A 103 -11.74 -0.63 -28.61
CA GLY A 103 -11.61 -0.50 -27.18
C GLY A 103 -12.64 0.47 -26.56
N ARG A 104 -13.01 0.22 -25.31
CA ARG A 104 -13.78 1.12 -24.46
C ARG A 104 -13.11 1.21 -23.10
N LEU A 105 -12.88 2.43 -22.62
CA LEU A 105 -12.33 2.67 -21.29
C LEU A 105 -13.45 3.17 -20.37
N PHE A 106 -13.48 2.64 -19.16
CA PHE A 106 -14.46 2.97 -18.12
C PHE A 106 -13.70 3.45 -16.90
N ALA A 107 -13.67 4.75 -16.68
CA ALA A 107 -13.06 5.33 -15.49
C ALA A 107 -13.95 5.10 -14.26
N THR A 108 -13.34 4.87 -13.10
CA THR A 108 -14.03 4.66 -11.83
C THR A 108 -13.96 5.88 -10.92
N THR A 109 -13.02 6.78 -11.17
CA THR A 109 -12.87 8.06 -10.45
C THR A 109 -12.70 9.21 -11.45
N ARG A 110 -12.77 10.45 -10.94
CA ARG A 110 -12.57 11.64 -11.77
C ARG A 110 -11.12 11.78 -12.24
N ASP A 111 -10.15 11.39 -11.42
CA ASP A 111 -8.74 11.34 -11.80
C ASP A 111 -8.50 10.31 -12.90
N GLU A 112 -9.04 9.10 -12.75
CA GLU A 112 -8.98 8.09 -13.81
C GLU A 112 -9.68 8.53 -15.11
N LEU A 113 -10.72 9.37 -15.02
CA LEU A 113 -11.37 9.92 -16.21
C LEU A 113 -10.41 10.81 -17.00
N ILE A 114 -9.68 11.70 -16.33
CA ILE A 114 -8.65 12.53 -16.95
C ILE A 114 -7.52 11.65 -17.50
N GLU A 115 -7.10 10.63 -16.74
CA GLU A 115 -6.03 9.71 -17.17
C GLU A 115 -6.43 8.90 -18.40
N CYS A 116 -7.64 8.34 -18.43
CA CYS A 116 -8.17 7.64 -19.60
C CYS A 116 -8.30 8.56 -20.84
N ALA A 117 -8.72 9.81 -20.63
CA ALA A 117 -8.79 10.79 -21.69
C ALA A 117 -7.41 11.15 -22.24
N ALA A 118 -6.42 11.34 -21.36
CA ALA A 118 -5.03 11.57 -21.75
C ALA A 118 -4.43 10.36 -22.48
N LEU A 119 -4.73 9.14 -22.04
CA LEU A 119 -4.32 7.91 -22.70
C LEU A 119 -4.83 7.84 -24.15
N ILE A 120 -6.11 8.12 -24.38
CA ILE A 120 -6.69 8.11 -25.73
C ILE A 120 -6.02 9.16 -26.61
N ARG A 121 -5.78 10.36 -26.07
CA ARG A 121 -5.07 11.43 -26.77
C ARG A 121 -3.65 11.02 -27.14
N ALA A 122 -2.90 10.44 -26.20
CA ALA A 122 -1.55 9.93 -26.43
C ALA A 122 -1.52 8.85 -27.53
N ILE A 123 -2.43 7.89 -27.50
CA ILE A 123 -2.55 6.83 -28.51
C ILE A 123 -2.81 7.44 -29.89
N ARG A 124 -3.72 8.40 -30.00
CA ARG A 124 -4.02 9.08 -31.27
C ARG A 124 -2.85 9.90 -31.80
N ALA A 125 -2.05 10.46 -30.90
CA ALA A 125 -0.83 11.19 -31.24
C ALA A 125 0.37 10.29 -31.53
N GLY A 126 0.24 8.97 -31.38
CA GLY A 126 1.34 8.01 -31.61
C GLY A 126 2.41 8.05 -30.54
N VAL A 127 2.11 8.56 -29.35
CA VAL A 127 3.04 8.55 -28.21
C VAL A 127 3.13 7.14 -27.64
N LEU A 128 4.35 6.72 -27.30
CA LEU A 128 4.63 5.43 -26.64
C LEU A 128 5.47 5.66 -25.38
N ASP A 129 5.36 4.73 -24.46
CA ASP A 129 6.23 4.70 -23.27
C ASP A 129 7.66 4.34 -23.68
N ARG A 130 8.65 4.92 -23.02
CA ARG A 130 10.04 4.56 -23.19
C ARG A 130 10.31 3.14 -22.71
N ILE A 131 11.22 2.47 -23.40
CA ILE A 131 11.81 1.22 -22.92
C ILE A 131 13.10 1.59 -22.19
N GLU A 132 13.09 1.37 -20.88
CA GLU A 132 14.28 1.56 -20.03
C GLU A 132 15.04 0.23 -19.96
N VAL A 133 16.30 0.24 -20.38
CA VAL A 133 17.19 -0.93 -20.26
C VAL A 133 18.06 -0.72 -19.03
N PRO A 134 17.96 -1.60 -18.01
CA PRO A 134 18.80 -1.49 -16.80
C PRO A 134 20.29 -1.54 -17.17
N PRO A 135 21.12 -0.56 -16.75
CA PRO A 135 22.54 -0.57 -17.04
C PRO A 135 23.25 -1.60 -16.16
N ALA A 136 23.96 -2.54 -16.76
CA ALA A 136 24.81 -3.54 -16.13
C ALA A 136 24.21 -4.22 -14.86
N PRO A 137 23.05 -4.90 -14.93
CA PRO A 137 22.44 -5.54 -13.73
C PRO A 137 23.34 -6.66 -13.20
N LEU A 138 23.92 -6.44 -11.99
CA LEU A 138 24.99 -7.29 -11.43
C LEU A 138 24.49 -8.67 -11.00
N ASP A 139 23.25 -8.80 -10.60
CA ASP A 139 22.63 -10.06 -10.26
C ASP A 139 22.41 -10.96 -11.48
N VAL A 140 21.99 -10.38 -12.60
CA VAL A 140 21.89 -11.08 -13.89
C VAL A 140 23.27 -11.40 -14.43
N LEU A 141 24.25 -10.49 -14.30
CA LEU A 141 25.64 -10.74 -14.66
C LEU A 141 26.19 -11.95 -13.93
N ALA A 142 26.02 -12.00 -12.60
CA ALA A 142 26.44 -13.13 -11.77
C ALA A 142 25.86 -14.45 -12.25
N GLN A 143 24.57 -14.47 -12.56
CA GLN A 143 23.90 -15.66 -13.09
C GLN A 143 24.45 -16.10 -14.44
N GLN A 144 24.72 -15.18 -15.37
CA GLN A 144 25.21 -15.46 -16.69
C GLN A 144 26.69 -15.94 -16.66
N ILE A 145 27.52 -15.36 -15.80
CA ILE A 145 28.89 -15.82 -15.57
C ILE A 145 28.88 -17.27 -15.08
N VAL A 146 28.02 -17.62 -14.11
CA VAL A 146 27.90 -19.00 -13.62
C VAL A 146 27.44 -19.94 -14.75
N ALA A 147 26.48 -19.52 -15.56
CA ALA A 147 25.99 -20.33 -16.68
C ALA A 147 27.08 -20.57 -17.75
N ALA A 148 27.84 -19.54 -18.11
CA ALA A 148 28.96 -19.65 -19.06
C ALA A 148 30.07 -20.57 -18.52
N ALA A 149 30.52 -20.33 -17.28
CA ALA A 149 31.56 -21.11 -16.64
C ALA A 149 31.16 -22.57 -16.37
N ALA A 150 29.87 -22.86 -16.25
CA ALA A 150 29.33 -24.21 -16.08
C ALA A 150 29.42 -25.06 -17.36
N THR A 151 29.61 -24.46 -18.52
CA THR A 151 29.71 -25.14 -19.82
C THR A 151 31.14 -25.44 -20.21
N GLN A 152 32.04 -24.49 -19.96
CA GLN A 152 33.47 -24.62 -20.30
C GLN A 152 34.33 -23.76 -19.38
N SER A 153 35.64 -23.93 -19.47
CA SER A 153 36.64 -23.04 -18.84
C SER A 153 36.85 -21.81 -19.71
N TRP A 154 36.96 -20.65 -19.08
CA TRP A 154 37.14 -19.37 -19.75
C TRP A 154 38.43 -18.70 -19.30
N ASP A 155 39.09 -18.04 -20.23
CA ASP A 155 40.00 -16.95 -19.89
C ASP A 155 39.17 -15.78 -19.34
N GLU A 156 39.68 -15.14 -18.31
CA GLU A 156 38.98 -14.08 -17.59
C GLU A 156 38.70 -12.85 -18.46
N ALA A 157 39.63 -12.48 -19.36
CA ALA A 157 39.45 -11.38 -20.29
C ALA A 157 38.43 -11.73 -21.39
N GLU A 158 38.48 -12.95 -21.94
CA GLU A 158 37.51 -13.43 -22.94
C GLU A 158 36.09 -13.46 -22.37
N LEU A 159 35.90 -13.89 -21.13
CA LEU A 159 34.59 -13.90 -20.48
C LEU A 159 34.08 -12.47 -20.24
N TYR A 160 34.95 -11.57 -19.79
CA TYR A 160 34.63 -10.14 -19.66
C TYR A 160 34.16 -9.53 -20.98
N ASP A 161 34.93 -9.76 -22.04
CA ASP A 161 34.60 -9.26 -23.39
C ASP A 161 33.30 -9.88 -23.92
N LEU A 162 33.04 -11.15 -23.63
CA LEU A 162 31.77 -11.80 -23.96
C LEU A 162 30.59 -11.10 -23.29
N CYS A 163 30.70 -10.79 -22.00
CA CYS A 163 29.65 -10.10 -21.27
C CYS A 163 29.37 -8.71 -21.87
N ARG A 164 30.40 -7.95 -22.20
CA ARG A 164 30.29 -6.61 -22.81
C ARG A 164 29.66 -6.58 -24.21
N ARG A 165 29.58 -7.70 -24.90
CA ARG A 165 28.88 -7.79 -26.20
C ARG A 165 27.35 -7.62 -26.05
N ALA A 166 26.79 -7.86 -24.86
CA ALA A 166 25.39 -7.59 -24.59
C ALA A 166 25.19 -6.09 -24.28
N MET A 167 24.14 -5.50 -24.88
CA MET A 167 23.87 -4.06 -24.78
C MET A 167 23.83 -3.53 -23.34
N PRO A 168 23.20 -4.19 -22.34
CA PRO A 168 23.20 -3.70 -20.97
C PRO A 168 24.60 -3.61 -20.35
N TYR A 169 25.55 -4.42 -20.81
CA TYR A 169 26.90 -4.54 -20.23
C TYR A 169 28.02 -3.91 -21.08
N ARG A 170 27.68 -3.19 -22.17
CA ARG A 170 28.71 -2.61 -23.06
C ARG A 170 29.67 -1.66 -22.33
N ASP A 171 29.16 -0.95 -21.31
CA ASP A 171 29.91 0.02 -20.52
C ASP A 171 30.32 -0.55 -19.15
N LEU A 172 30.25 -1.90 -18.95
CA LEU A 172 30.67 -2.57 -17.73
C LEU A 172 32.17 -2.33 -17.51
N ASP A 173 32.52 -1.79 -16.36
CA ASP A 173 33.93 -1.64 -15.96
C ASP A 173 34.52 -2.96 -15.47
N ARG A 174 35.84 -3.05 -15.55
CA ARG A 174 36.57 -4.26 -15.20
C ARG A 174 36.52 -4.55 -13.69
N SER A 175 36.59 -3.53 -12.86
CA SER A 175 36.58 -3.70 -11.39
C SER A 175 35.25 -4.27 -10.91
N THR A 176 34.14 -3.82 -11.47
CA THR A 176 32.81 -4.37 -11.18
C THR A 176 32.66 -5.83 -11.63
N PHE A 177 33.17 -6.18 -12.81
CA PHE A 177 33.20 -7.58 -13.26
C PHE A 177 34.01 -8.44 -12.29
N ASP A 178 35.23 -8.00 -11.90
CA ASP A 178 36.10 -8.71 -10.99
C ASP A 178 35.47 -8.89 -9.60
N ALA A 179 34.74 -7.91 -9.11
CA ALA A 179 33.99 -7.99 -7.85
C ALA A 179 32.90 -9.08 -7.92
N VAL A 180 32.15 -9.17 -9.03
CA VAL A 180 31.15 -10.23 -9.23
C VAL A 180 31.80 -11.60 -9.33
N VAL A 181 32.90 -11.75 -10.06
CA VAL A 181 33.67 -13.02 -10.14
C VAL A 181 34.18 -13.44 -8.76
N THR A 182 34.73 -12.50 -7.99
CA THR A 182 35.20 -12.73 -6.61
C THR A 182 34.05 -13.20 -5.71
N MET A 183 32.89 -12.51 -5.76
CA MET A 183 31.70 -12.92 -5.01
C MET A 183 31.28 -14.36 -5.32
N LEU A 184 31.31 -14.78 -6.58
CA LEU A 184 30.93 -16.12 -7.03
C LEU A 184 32.01 -17.18 -6.72
N ALA A 185 33.29 -16.80 -6.64
CA ALA A 185 34.40 -17.68 -6.33
C ALA A 185 34.61 -17.88 -4.82
N ASP A 186 34.41 -16.82 -4.03
CA ASP A 186 34.58 -16.86 -2.58
C ASP A 186 33.29 -17.30 -1.86
N GLY A 187 32.12 -17.06 -2.44
CA GLY A 187 30.82 -17.38 -1.86
C GLY A 187 30.52 -16.55 -0.62
N TYR A 188 29.57 -17.03 0.19
CA TYR A 188 29.10 -16.33 1.39
C TYR A 188 29.36 -17.14 2.66
N VAL A 189 29.77 -16.48 3.74
CA VAL A 189 29.86 -17.07 5.06
C VAL A 189 28.67 -16.57 5.89
N THR A 190 27.73 -17.47 6.12
CA THR A 190 26.55 -17.20 6.95
C THR A 190 26.65 -17.97 8.26
N SER A 191 25.70 -17.76 9.19
CA SER A 191 25.57 -18.56 10.42
C SER A 191 25.50 -20.07 10.18
N ARG A 192 25.18 -20.51 8.95
CA ARG A 192 25.08 -21.91 8.51
C ARG A 192 26.32 -22.42 7.80
N GLY A 193 27.40 -21.65 7.80
CA GLY A 193 28.66 -21.98 7.16
C GLY A 193 28.84 -21.34 5.77
N ARG A 194 29.98 -21.68 5.13
CA ARG A 194 30.32 -21.17 3.79
C ARG A 194 29.53 -21.91 2.73
N GLY A 195 28.88 -21.15 1.85
CA GLY A 195 28.06 -21.68 0.76
C GLY A 195 28.11 -20.85 -0.50
N ARG A 196 27.50 -21.37 -1.56
CA ARG A 196 27.29 -20.65 -2.85
C ARG A 196 28.58 -20.31 -3.58
N VAL A 197 29.58 -21.17 -3.47
CA VAL A 197 30.83 -21.09 -4.23
C VAL A 197 30.62 -21.79 -5.57
N TYR A 198 30.41 -21.04 -6.64
CA TYR A 198 30.08 -21.58 -7.96
C TYR A 198 31.26 -21.63 -8.90
N LEU A 199 32.26 -20.78 -8.68
CA LEU A 199 33.40 -20.66 -9.56
C LEU A 199 34.69 -21.17 -8.88
N HIS A 200 35.51 -21.81 -9.64
CA HIS A 200 36.94 -21.92 -9.39
C HIS A 200 37.64 -20.83 -10.20
N HIS A 201 38.25 -19.89 -9.51
CA HIS A 201 38.98 -18.76 -10.11
C HIS A 201 40.46 -18.96 -9.86
N ASP A 202 41.19 -19.36 -10.90
CA ASP A 202 42.65 -19.41 -10.91
C ASP A 202 43.17 -18.00 -11.19
N ARG A 203 43.51 -17.28 -10.14
CA ARG A 203 44.02 -15.91 -10.20
C ARG A 203 45.41 -15.78 -10.79
N ILE A 204 46.19 -16.93 -10.85
CA ILE A 204 47.55 -16.92 -11.40
C ILE A 204 47.51 -17.05 -12.91
N ASN A 205 46.68 -17.95 -13.44
CA ASN A 205 46.56 -18.22 -14.84
C ASN A 205 45.35 -17.47 -15.49
N HIS A 206 44.63 -16.66 -14.73
CA HIS A 206 43.46 -15.91 -15.18
C HIS A 206 42.36 -16.78 -15.79
N HIS A 207 42.10 -17.94 -15.20
CA HIS A 207 41.09 -18.88 -15.67
C HIS A 207 39.90 -19.00 -14.70
N ILE A 208 38.68 -18.99 -15.27
CA ILE A 208 37.42 -19.17 -14.58
C ILE A 208 36.77 -20.47 -15.04
N ARG A 209 36.38 -21.32 -14.08
CA ARG A 209 35.69 -22.58 -14.35
C ARG A 209 34.58 -22.83 -13.35
N GLY A 210 33.45 -23.40 -13.81
CA GLY A 210 32.35 -23.81 -12.93
C GLY A 210 32.72 -24.95 -11.98
N ARG A 211 32.37 -24.79 -10.69
CA ARG A 211 32.47 -25.87 -9.70
C ARG A 211 31.32 -26.87 -9.83
N ARG A 212 31.46 -28.02 -9.17
CA ARG A 212 30.38 -29.00 -9.07
C ARG A 212 29.11 -28.34 -8.49
N GLY A 213 28.02 -28.47 -9.20
CA GLY A 213 26.72 -27.83 -8.83
C GLY A 213 26.39 -26.51 -9.53
N ALA A 214 27.39 -25.80 -10.12
CA ALA A 214 27.16 -24.57 -10.87
C ALA A 214 26.14 -24.74 -12.02
N ARG A 215 26.27 -25.82 -12.80
CA ARG A 215 25.37 -26.16 -13.89
C ARG A 215 23.95 -26.41 -13.40
N LEU A 216 23.79 -27.14 -12.29
CA LEU A 216 22.45 -27.40 -11.75
C LEU A 216 21.80 -26.12 -11.24
N ALA A 217 22.58 -25.27 -10.53
CA ALA A 217 22.08 -23.99 -10.04
C ALA A 217 21.62 -23.08 -11.19
N ALA A 218 22.43 -22.95 -12.25
CA ALA A 218 22.09 -22.14 -13.42
C ALA A 218 20.83 -22.62 -14.13
N ILE A 219 20.64 -23.95 -14.28
CA ILE A 219 19.49 -24.52 -14.97
C ILE A 219 18.20 -24.42 -14.12
N THR A 220 18.29 -24.70 -12.82
CA THR A 220 17.11 -24.83 -11.96
C THR A 220 16.69 -23.52 -11.29
N SER A 221 17.63 -22.59 -11.12
CA SER A 221 17.40 -21.34 -10.39
C SER A 221 17.69 -20.09 -11.21
N GLY A 222 18.03 -20.22 -12.50
CA GLY A 222 18.26 -19.13 -13.42
C GLY A 222 16.95 -18.43 -13.85
N GLY A 223 17.11 -17.23 -14.42
CA GLY A 223 16.02 -16.40 -14.96
C GLY A 223 16.00 -14.99 -14.36
N ALA A 224 15.66 -13.99 -15.18
CA ALA A 224 15.66 -12.59 -14.78
C ALA A 224 14.36 -12.17 -14.04
N ILE A 225 13.25 -12.89 -14.27
CA ILE A 225 11.96 -12.57 -13.63
C ILE A 225 12.01 -13.04 -12.18
N PRO A 226 11.71 -12.15 -11.21
CA PRO A 226 11.63 -12.53 -9.81
C PRO A 226 10.63 -13.66 -9.59
N ASP A 227 10.99 -14.65 -8.79
CA ASP A 227 10.10 -15.75 -8.43
C ASP A 227 9.40 -15.38 -7.12
N THR A 228 8.16 -14.91 -7.23
CA THR A 228 7.25 -14.79 -6.08
C THR A 228 6.58 -16.13 -5.84
N ALA A 229 6.60 -16.62 -4.62
CA ALA A 229 5.94 -17.86 -4.30
C ALA A 229 4.42 -17.67 -4.23
N ASN A 230 3.69 -18.70 -4.63
CA ASN A 230 2.25 -18.74 -4.48
C ASN A 230 1.88 -19.77 -3.41
N TYR A 231 0.97 -19.40 -2.53
CA TYR A 231 0.37 -20.26 -1.54
C TYR A 231 -0.92 -20.85 -2.10
N ALA A 232 -1.09 -22.17 -2.04
CA ALA A 232 -2.34 -22.80 -2.45
C ALA A 232 -3.43 -22.49 -1.42
N VAL A 233 -4.58 -21.99 -1.88
CA VAL A 233 -5.76 -21.76 -1.04
C VAL A 233 -6.56 -23.05 -1.01
N ILE A 234 -6.73 -23.63 0.19
CA ILE A 234 -7.34 -24.92 0.41
C ILE A 234 -8.62 -24.74 1.22
N ALA A 235 -9.75 -25.10 0.60
CA ALA A 235 -11.05 -25.09 1.27
C ALA A 235 -11.21 -26.28 2.22
N GLU A 236 -11.65 -26.01 3.43
CA GLU A 236 -12.01 -27.04 4.41
C GLU A 236 -13.53 -27.18 4.48
N PRO A 237 -14.06 -28.40 4.76
CA PRO A 237 -13.31 -29.60 5.16
C PRO A 237 -12.76 -30.46 4.01
N ASP A 238 -13.15 -30.16 2.75
CA ASP A 238 -12.94 -31.07 1.61
C ASP A 238 -11.48 -31.14 1.13
N GLY A 239 -10.61 -30.22 1.56
CA GLY A 239 -9.22 -30.14 1.14
C GLY A 239 -9.03 -29.72 -0.33
N THR A 240 -10.07 -29.15 -0.95
CA THR A 240 -10.06 -28.75 -2.35
C THR A 240 -9.22 -27.48 -2.55
N VAL A 241 -8.35 -27.48 -3.56
CA VAL A 241 -7.59 -26.27 -3.95
C VAL A 241 -8.49 -25.37 -4.78
N VAL A 242 -8.93 -24.26 -4.18
CA VAL A 242 -9.80 -23.25 -4.82
C VAL A 242 -9.04 -22.18 -5.58
N GLY A 243 -7.76 -22.04 -5.32
CA GLY A 243 -6.93 -21.06 -6.03
C GLY A 243 -5.53 -20.93 -5.44
N SER A 244 -4.88 -19.81 -5.70
CA SER A 244 -3.59 -19.46 -5.11
C SER A 244 -3.50 -17.97 -4.82
N VAL A 245 -2.75 -17.63 -3.77
CA VAL A 245 -2.47 -16.25 -3.37
C VAL A 245 -0.97 -16.00 -3.37
N ASP A 246 -0.59 -14.74 -3.53
CA ASP A 246 0.80 -14.30 -3.45
C ASP A 246 1.38 -14.56 -2.05
N GLU A 247 2.70 -14.79 -1.99
CA GLU A 247 3.41 -15.04 -0.75
C GLU A 247 3.26 -13.90 0.26
N ASP A 248 3.38 -12.65 -0.22
CA ASP A 248 3.31 -11.49 0.65
C ASP A 248 1.89 -11.36 1.22
N PHE A 249 0.87 -11.59 0.39
CA PHE A 249 -0.52 -11.64 0.85
C PHE A 249 -0.74 -12.73 1.90
N ALA A 250 -0.24 -13.95 1.64
CA ALA A 250 -0.44 -15.08 2.55
C ALA A 250 0.20 -14.85 3.92
N VAL A 251 1.44 -14.33 3.94
CA VAL A 251 2.21 -14.14 5.19
C VAL A 251 1.62 -13.02 6.06
N GLU A 252 0.98 -12.03 5.45
CA GLU A 252 0.42 -10.88 6.15
C GLU A 252 -1.08 -10.98 6.43
N SER A 253 -1.74 -12.06 5.98
CA SER A 253 -3.14 -12.32 6.27
C SER A 253 -3.30 -12.97 7.63
N LEU A 254 -4.36 -12.58 8.35
CA LEU A 254 -4.67 -13.10 9.67
C LEU A 254 -5.79 -14.14 9.62
N ALA A 255 -5.86 -15.01 10.63
CA ALA A 255 -7.01 -15.88 10.81
C ALA A 255 -8.25 -15.05 11.13
N GLY A 256 -9.37 -15.37 10.46
CA GLY A 256 -10.62 -14.60 10.54
C GLY A 256 -10.83 -13.61 9.37
N ASP A 257 -9.79 -13.21 8.66
CA ASP A 257 -9.92 -12.37 7.46
C ASP A 257 -10.78 -13.04 6.39
N ILE A 258 -11.63 -12.26 5.73
CA ILE A 258 -12.49 -12.74 4.64
C ILE A 258 -11.97 -12.20 3.32
N ILE A 259 -11.81 -13.10 2.35
CA ILE A 259 -11.34 -12.80 0.99
C ILE A 259 -12.35 -13.28 -0.05
N LEU A 260 -12.41 -12.64 -1.20
CA LEU A 260 -13.19 -13.11 -2.34
C LEU A 260 -12.26 -13.78 -3.35
N LEU A 261 -12.49 -15.06 -3.65
CA LEU A 261 -11.71 -15.82 -4.62
C LEU A 261 -12.61 -16.82 -5.37
N GLY A 262 -12.66 -16.72 -6.68
CA GLY A 262 -13.47 -17.59 -7.54
C GLY A 262 -14.99 -17.37 -7.38
N ASN A 263 -15.41 -16.12 -7.18
CA ASN A 263 -16.80 -15.71 -6.89
C ASN A 263 -17.35 -16.18 -5.54
N THR A 264 -16.53 -16.79 -4.68
CA THR A 264 -16.90 -17.25 -3.34
C THR A 264 -16.14 -16.46 -2.29
N SER A 265 -16.83 -16.12 -1.20
CA SER A 265 -16.21 -15.51 -0.02
C SER A 265 -15.60 -16.61 0.85
N TRP A 266 -14.34 -16.45 1.21
CA TRP A 266 -13.56 -17.39 1.99
C TRP A 266 -13.06 -16.75 3.27
N ARG A 267 -13.31 -17.35 4.41
CA ARG A 267 -12.72 -16.97 5.70
C ARG A 267 -11.40 -17.70 5.89
N ILE A 268 -10.33 -16.97 6.17
CA ILE A 268 -9.00 -17.54 6.43
C ILE A 268 -9.00 -18.19 7.83
N LYS A 269 -8.66 -19.46 7.90
CA LYS A 269 -8.48 -20.21 9.17
C LYS A 269 -7.03 -20.14 9.65
N GLY A 270 -6.10 -20.09 8.72
CA GLY A 270 -4.67 -20.03 9.05
C GLY A 270 -3.79 -20.18 7.82
N VAL A 271 -2.54 -19.81 7.98
CA VAL A 271 -1.52 -19.91 6.94
C VAL A 271 -0.42 -20.86 7.37
N GLU A 272 -0.18 -21.87 6.55
CA GLU A 272 0.86 -22.87 6.72
C GLU A 272 1.90 -22.76 5.60
N THR A 273 2.98 -23.52 5.69
CA THR A 273 4.02 -23.51 4.64
C THR A 273 3.43 -23.83 3.26
N GLY A 274 3.35 -22.82 2.38
CA GLY A 274 2.86 -22.94 1.01
C GLY A 274 1.34 -23.15 0.88
N LYS A 275 0.58 -23.04 1.97
CA LYS A 275 -0.87 -23.24 1.99
C LYS A 275 -1.57 -22.21 2.86
N MET A 276 -2.72 -21.76 2.38
CA MET A 276 -3.67 -20.95 3.14
C MET A 276 -4.95 -21.77 3.29
N ARG A 277 -5.33 -22.09 4.53
CA ARG A 277 -6.57 -22.82 4.82
C ARG A 277 -7.72 -21.85 4.95
N VAL A 278 -8.81 -22.15 4.28
CA VAL A 278 -10.00 -21.30 4.27
C VAL A 278 -11.27 -22.14 4.46
N GLU A 279 -12.32 -21.50 4.90
CA GLU A 279 -13.68 -22.06 4.94
C GLU A 279 -14.64 -21.14 4.18
N ASP A 280 -15.75 -21.66 3.71
CA ASP A 280 -16.79 -20.88 3.05
C ASP A 280 -17.37 -19.85 4.04
N ALA A 281 -17.25 -18.57 3.70
CA ALA A 281 -17.77 -17.48 4.51
C ALA A 281 -19.26 -17.16 4.21
N GLN A 282 -19.95 -18.01 3.44
CA GLN A 282 -21.39 -17.95 3.16
C GLN A 282 -21.84 -16.58 2.62
N GLY A 283 -21.04 -15.99 1.74
CA GLY A 283 -21.33 -14.69 1.12
C GLY A 283 -21.01 -13.47 1.99
N ALA A 284 -20.38 -13.65 3.14
CA ALA A 284 -19.95 -12.52 3.97
C ALA A 284 -19.03 -11.57 3.19
N PRO A 285 -19.12 -10.25 3.38
CA PRO A 285 -18.32 -9.27 2.65
C PRO A 285 -16.82 -9.43 2.96
N PRO A 286 -15.93 -9.20 1.97
CA PRO A 286 -14.51 -9.28 2.19
C PRO A 286 -14.02 -8.20 3.18
N THR A 287 -13.26 -8.61 4.20
CA THR A 287 -12.67 -7.70 5.20
C THR A 287 -11.34 -7.14 4.75
N ILE A 288 -10.62 -7.84 3.87
CA ILE A 288 -9.33 -7.40 3.38
C ILE A 288 -9.27 -7.36 1.84
N PRO A 289 -8.48 -6.44 1.25
CA PRO A 289 -8.22 -6.48 -0.18
C PRO A 289 -7.47 -7.76 -0.54
N PHE A 290 -8.01 -8.49 -1.51
CA PHE A 290 -7.53 -9.81 -1.92
C PHE A 290 -6.10 -9.82 -2.48
N TRP A 291 -5.47 -8.74 -2.83
CA TRP A 291 -4.14 -8.80 -3.43
C TRP A 291 -3.20 -7.70 -2.94
N ARG A 292 -1.94 -8.06 -2.87
CA ARG A 292 -0.80 -7.20 -2.59
C ARG A 292 0.26 -7.33 -3.66
N GLY A 293 0.93 -6.28 -3.87
CA GLY A 293 2.05 -6.12 -4.75
C GLY A 293 2.19 -4.66 -5.08
N GLU A 294 3.38 -4.24 -5.49
CA GLU A 294 3.55 -2.94 -6.08
C GLU A 294 2.66 -2.88 -7.32
N ALA A 295 1.55 -2.14 -7.25
CA ALA A 295 0.80 -1.82 -8.46
C ALA A 295 1.75 -1.03 -9.38
N PRO A 296 1.80 -1.35 -10.68
CA PRO A 296 2.60 -0.56 -11.60
C PRO A 296 2.23 0.92 -11.49
N ALA A 297 3.23 1.76 -11.27
CA ALA A 297 3.04 3.21 -11.30
C ALA A 297 2.68 3.63 -12.73
N ARG A 298 2.00 4.77 -12.84
CA ARG A 298 1.76 5.40 -14.13
C ARG A 298 3.09 5.79 -14.78
N THR A 299 3.23 5.53 -16.09
CA THR A 299 4.44 5.86 -16.83
C THR A 299 4.69 7.37 -16.87
N ALA A 300 5.95 7.76 -17.04
CA ALA A 300 6.32 9.18 -17.12
C ALA A 300 5.65 9.87 -18.32
N GLU A 301 5.56 9.18 -19.45
CA GLU A 301 4.93 9.67 -20.67
C GLU A 301 3.43 9.91 -20.47
N LEU A 302 2.72 8.94 -19.87
CA LEU A 302 1.29 9.12 -19.57
C LEU A 302 1.08 10.21 -18.51
N SER A 303 1.97 10.32 -17.50
CA SER A 303 1.91 11.39 -16.49
C SER A 303 2.09 12.77 -17.14
N ALA A 304 2.99 12.90 -18.10
CA ALA A 304 3.17 14.14 -18.86
C ALA A 304 1.93 14.48 -19.71
N GLU A 305 1.27 13.46 -20.31
CA GLU A 305 0.03 13.68 -21.07
C GLU A 305 -1.13 14.09 -20.15
N VAL A 306 -1.26 13.49 -18.96
CA VAL A 306 -2.25 13.89 -17.97
C VAL A 306 -2.05 15.35 -17.57
N ALA A 307 -0.82 15.75 -17.24
CA ALA A 307 -0.51 17.12 -16.88
C ALA A 307 -0.79 18.11 -18.04
N ARG A 308 -0.43 17.75 -19.26
CA ARG A 308 -0.74 18.55 -20.47
C ARG A 308 -2.23 18.66 -20.70
N LEU A 309 -2.99 17.58 -20.54
CA LEU A 309 -4.45 17.61 -20.69
C LEU A 309 -5.11 18.52 -19.67
N LYS A 310 -4.68 18.46 -18.39
CA LYS A 310 -5.15 19.36 -17.32
C LYS A 310 -4.88 20.82 -17.67
N ALA A 311 -3.65 21.14 -18.12
CA ALA A 311 -3.27 22.49 -18.57
C ALA A 311 -4.10 22.96 -19.77
N ASP A 312 -4.32 22.11 -20.75
CA ASP A 312 -5.11 22.41 -21.95
C ASP A 312 -6.58 22.69 -21.63
N ILE A 313 -7.17 21.94 -20.69
CA ILE A 313 -8.53 22.20 -20.20
C ILE A 313 -8.57 23.55 -19.52
N ASP A 314 -7.63 23.84 -18.60
CA ASP A 314 -7.58 25.09 -17.87
C ASP A 314 -7.42 26.31 -18.79
N HIS A 315 -6.52 26.20 -19.76
CA HIS A 315 -6.30 27.28 -20.77
C HIS A 315 -7.58 27.57 -21.58
N ARG A 316 -8.36 26.52 -21.95
CA ARG A 316 -9.59 26.68 -22.71
C ARG A 316 -10.76 27.18 -21.87
N LEU A 317 -10.71 27.03 -20.57
CA LEU A 317 -11.68 27.61 -19.64
C LEU A 317 -11.58 29.14 -19.59
N GLY A 318 -10.40 29.72 -19.87
CA GLY A 318 -10.17 31.16 -19.84
C GLY A 318 -10.29 31.79 -18.45
N ALA A 319 -9.86 33.03 -18.31
CA ALA A 319 -10.02 33.79 -17.08
C ALA A 319 -11.47 34.31 -16.98
N GLY A 320 -12.29 33.73 -16.11
CA GLY A 320 -13.51 34.42 -15.61
C GLY A 320 -14.83 34.11 -16.27
N GLN A 321 -14.97 33.07 -17.07
CA GLN A 321 -16.33 32.70 -17.55
C GLN A 321 -17.01 31.74 -16.54
N ALA A 322 -18.09 32.25 -15.94
CA ALA A 322 -19.09 31.41 -15.26
C ALA A 322 -19.76 30.52 -16.33
N LEU A 323 -19.41 29.25 -16.38
CA LEU A 323 -19.87 28.34 -17.40
C LEU A 323 -21.14 27.62 -16.94
N SER A 324 -22.24 27.84 -17.68
CA SER A 324 -23.28 26.83 -17.73
C SER A 324 -22.71 25.58 -18.39
N ALA A 325 -22.58 24.49 -17.64
CA ALA A 325 -21.74 23.34 -17.90
C ALA A 325 -21.96 22.55 -19.22
N GLY A 326 -23.00 22.87 -19.99
CA GLY A 326 -23.40 22.06 -21.16
C GLY A 326 -22.78 22.42 -22.52
N SER A 327 -22.27 23.65 -22.68
CA SER A 327 -21.83 24.17 -23.99
C SER A 327 -20.42 24.79 -23.97
N ALA A 328 -19.66 24.55 -22.92
CA ALA A 328 -18.32 25.09 -22.78
C ALA A 328 -17.35 24.59 -23.89
N PRO A 329 -16.49 25.46 -24.45
CA PRO A 329 -15.53 25.07 -25.47
C PRO A 329 -14.65 23.84 -25.13
N PRO A 330 -14.20 23.64 -23.86
CA PRO A 330 -13.47 22.46 -23.47
C PRO A 330 -14.24 21.16 -23.62
N VAL A 331 -15.55 21.15 -23.36
CA VAL A 331 -16.40 19.94 -23.48
C VAL A 331 -16.44 19.40 -24.89
N GLN A 332 -16.66 20.24 -25.88
CA GLN A 332 -16.66 19.82 -27.29
C GLN A 332 -15.27 19.35 -27.74
N TRP A 333 -14.23 20.05 -27.32
CA TRP A 333 -12.86 19.68 -27.61
C TRP A 333 -12.49 18.31 -27.02
N LEU A 334 -12.82 18.05 -25.75
CA LEU A 334 -12.56 16.75 -25.10
C LEU A 334 -13.28 15.60 -25.79
N ARG A 335 -14.50 15.84 -26.30
CA ARG A 335 -15.23 14.82 -27.08
C ARG A 335 -14.52 14.48 -28.38
N GLN A 336 -13.96 15.46 -29.06
CA GLN A 336 -13.27 15.27 -30.35
C GLN A 336 -11.89 14.65 -30.15
N GLU A 337 -11.07 15.23 -29.28
CA GLU A 337 -9.69 14.82 -29.06
C GLU A 337 -9.55 13.53 -28.23
N CYS A 338 -10.31 13.42 -27.15
CA CYS A 338 -10.19 12.32 -26.20
C CYS A 338 -11.26 11.24 -26.37
N GLY A 339 -12.25 11.44 -27.23
CA GLY A 339 -13.32 10.47 -27.47
C GLY A 339 -14.27 10.28 -26.28
N LEU A 340 -14.34 11.25 -25.37
CA LEU A 340 -15.28 11.24 -24.25
C LEU A 340 -16.72 11.41 -24.74
N ASP A 341 -17.65 10.81 -24.02
CA ASP A 341 -19.06 11.16 -24.20
C ASP A 341 -19.38 12.55 -23.60
N GLN A 342 -20.60 13.01 -23.78
CA GLN A 342 -21.01 14.34 -23.31
C GLN A 342 -20.89 14.48 -21.79
N ARG A 343 -21.31 13.46 -21.04
CA ARG A 343 -21.28 13.46 -19.55
C ARG A 343 -19.86 13.37 -19.03
N GLY A 344 -19.04 12.49 -19.59
CA GLY A 344 -17.64 12.36 -19.22
C GLY A 344 -16.84 13.64 -19.47
N ALA A 345 -17.07 14.31 -20.60
CA ALA A 345 -16.42 15.58 -20.90
C ALA A 345 -16.87 16.70 -19.93
N GLN A 346 -18.14 16.74 -19.54
CA GLN A 346 -18.64 17.67 -18.53
C GLN A 346 -18.03 17.41 -17.16
N GLN A 347 -18.01 16.15 -16.70
CA GLN A 347 -17.40 15.78 -15.42
C GLN A 347 -15.90 16.10 -15.34
N ALA A 348 -15.16 15.90 -16.45
CA ALA A 348 -13.77 16.27 -16.54
C ALA A 348 -13.54 17.78 -16.35
N VAL A 349 -14.38 18.60 -17.00
CA VAL A 349 -14.34 20.07 -16.86
C VAL A 349 -14.72 20.51 -15.45
N GLU A 350 -15.80 19.97 -14.91
CA GLU A 350 -16.27 20.26 -13.54
C GLU A 350 -15.21 19.89 -12.49
N TYR A 351 -14.51 18.76 -12.68
CA TYR A 351 -13.44 18.34 -11.80
C TYR A 351 -12.27 19.36 -11.76
N ILE A 352 -11.83 19.82 -12.94
CA ILE A 352 -10.76 20.82 -13.04
C ILE A 352 -11.20 22.16 -12.42
N LEU A 353 -12.46 22.59 -12.67
CA LEU A 353 -13.01 23.81 -12.10
C LEU A 353 -13.09 23.73 -10.56
N ALA A 354 -13.59 22.61 -10.02
CA ALA A 354 -13.70 22.42 -8.58
C ALA A 354 -12.34 22.48 -7.86
N GLY A 355 -11.34 21.81 -8.42
CA GLY A 355 -9.99 21.85 -7.86
C GLY A 355 -9.34 23.23 -7.97
N LYS A 356 -9.49 23.89 -9.13
CA LYS A 356 -8.96 25.25 -9.35
C LYS A 356 -9.64 26.29 -8.43
N ALA A 357 -10.92 26.11 -8.11
CA ALA A 357 -11.65 27.04 -7.22
C ALA A 357 -11.05 27.05 -5.81
N VAL A 358 -10.53 25.92 -5.34
CA VAL A 358 -9.91 25.80 -4.01
C VAL A 358 -8.43 26.22 -4.04
N LEU A 359 -7.65 25.72 -5.01
CA LEU A 359 -6.21 25.94 -5.06
C LEU A 359 -5.81 27.23 -5.78
N GLY A 360 -6.73 27.91 -6.48
CA GLY A 360 -6.44 29.06 -7.33
C GLY A 360 -5.74 28.71 -8.65
N THR A 361 -5.23 27.49 -8.80
CA THR A 361 -4.54 26.99 -9.99
C THR A 361 -4.80 25.51 -10.20
N VAL A 362 -4.36 25.00 -11.36
CA VAL A 362 -4.41 23.56 -11.68
C VAL A 362 -3.00 22.99 -11.56
N PRO A 363 -2.80 21.97 -10.71
CA PRO A 363 -1.49 21.28 -10.60
C PRO A 363 -1.12 20.59 -11.92
N THR A 364 0.09 20.87 -12.39
CA THR A 364 0.69 20.32 -13.62
C THR A 364 2.17 20.02 -13.40
N GLN A 365 2.88 19.56 -14.43
CA GLN A 365 4.35 19.42 -14.35
C GLN A 365 5.10 20.78 -14.43
N GLN A 366 4.41 21.88 -14.71
CA GLN A 366 4.97 23.25 -14.68
C GLN A 366 4.54 24.03 -13.45
N THR A 367 3.53 23.55 -12.71
CA THR A 367 3.02 24.20 -11.50
C THR A 367 2.69 23.13 -10.48
N ILE A 368 3.46 23.04 -9.42
CA ILE A 368 3.21 22.18 -8.28
C ILE A 368 2.63 22.97 -7.12
N VAL A 369 1.77 22.35 -6.35
CA VAL A 369 1.05 23.03 -5.26
C VAL A 369 1.23 22.23 -3.97
N ALA A 370 1.69 22.89 -2.91
CA ALA A 370 1.61 22.37 -1.56
C ALA A 370 0.31 22.88 -0.94
N GLU A 371 -0.60 21.97 -0.63
CA GLU A 371 -1.88 22.21 0.02
C GLU A 371 -1.81 21.74 1.46
N ARG A 372 -2.13 22.61 2.42
CA ARG A 372 -2.20 22.25 3.83
C ARG A 372 -3.61 22.45 4.35
N PHE A 373 -4.11 21.45 5.05
CA PHE A 373 -5.36 21.50 5.79
C PHE A 373 -5.25 20.70 7.09
N PHE A 374 -6.25 20.82 7.96
CA PHE A 374 -6.30 20.08 9.22
C PHE A 374 -7.47 19.10 9.15
N ASP A 375 -7.21 17.88 9.60
CA ASP A 375 -8.26 16.86 9.71
C ASP A 375 -9.17 17.13 10.93
N GLU A 376 -10.22 16.30 11.10
CA GLU A 376 -11.19 16.45 12.19
C GLU A 376 -10.57 16.29 13.58
N SER A 377 -9.42 15.63 13.70
CA SER A 377 -8.68 15.48 14.95
C SER A 377 -7.67 16.60 15.21
N GLY A 378 -7.57 17.60 14.34
CA GLY A 378 -6.59 18.68 14.40
C GLY A 378 -5.22 18.31 13.85
N GLY A 379 -5.04 17.11 13.31
CA GLY A 379 -3.81 16.67 12.67
C GLY A 379 -3.54 17.44 11.37
N MET A 380 -2.32 17.94 11.20
CA MET A 380 -1.93 18.67 10.00
C MET A 380 -1.67 17.70 8.84
N GLN A 381 -2.38 17.88 7.74
CA GLN A 381 -2.18 17.17 6.48
C GLN A 381 -1.54 18.10 5.46
N LEU A 382 -0.42 17.65 4.90
CA LEU A 382 0.28 18.35 3.83
C LEU A 382 0.25 17.49 2.56
N VAL A 383 -0.41 18.00 1.52
CA VAL A 383 -0.46 17.36 0.20
C VAL A 383 0.38 18.15 -0.79
N ILE A 384 1.33 17.49 -1.43
CA ILE A 384 2.09 18.06 -2.54
C ILE A 384 1.51 17.49 -3.84
N HIS A 385 0.74 18.32 -4.55
CA HIS A 385 0.22 17.98 -5.87
C HIS A 385 1.33 18.04 -6.91
N ALA A 386 1.80 16.89 -7.33
CA ALA A 386 2.95 16.71 -8.21
C ALA A 386 2.68 15.56 -9.21
N PRO A 387 2.04 15.82 -10.36
CA PRO A 387 1.61 14.78 -11.31
C PRO A 387 2.78 14.25 -12.15
N PHE A 388 3.87 13.81 -11.50
CA PHE A 388 5.05 13.24 -12.16
C PHE A 388 5.00 11.71 -12.27
N GLY A 389 4.03 11.05 -11.63
CA GLY A 389 3.92 9.59 -11.55
C GLY A 389 4.51 9.01 -10.26
N GLY A 390 4.04 7.82 -9.90
CA GLY A 390 4.29 7.22 -8.59
C GLY A 390 5.76 6.91 -8.30
N ARG A 391 6.59 6.64 -9.31
CA ARG A 391 8.03 6.36 -9.10
C ARG A 391 8.79 7.61 -8.62
N ILE A 392 8.55 8.76 -9.25
CA ILE A 392 9.15 10.05 -8.83
C ILE A 392 8.57 10.48 -7.48
N ASN A 393 7.26 10.41 -7.32
CA ASN A 393 6.59 10.84 -6.09
C ASN A 393 6.97 9.97 -4.89
N ARG A 394 7.19 8.66 -5.07
CA ARG A 394 7.71 7.76 -4.03
C ARG A 394 9.12 8.16 -3.60
N ALA A 395 10.00 8.44 -4.54
CA ALA A 395 11.35 8.92 -4.24
C ALA A 395 11.30 10.26 -3.48
N TRP A 396 10.47 11.17 -3.94
CA TRP A 396 10.31 12.48 -3.32
C TRP A 396 9.73 12.38 -1.90
N GLY A 397 8.64 11.63 -1.73
CA GLY A 397 8.01 11.41 -0.42
C GLY A 397 8.94 10.75 0.59
N LEU A 398 9.70 9.72 0.16
CA LEU A 398 10.67 9.03 1.02
C LEU A 398 11.83 9.95 1.44
N ALA A 399 12.33 10.78 0.51
CA ALA A 399 13.37 11.75 0.80
C ALA A 399 12.87 12.85 1.76
N LEU A 400 11.67 13.38 1.54
CA LEU A 400 11.04 14.35 2.43
C LEU A 400 10.84 13.75 3.83
N ARG A 401 10.26 12.56 3.93
CA ARG A 401 10.08 11.86 5.22
C ARG A 401 11.39 11.78 5.98
N LYS A 402 12.48 11.34 5.34
CA LYS A 402 13.81 11.26 5.97
C LYS A 402 14.32 12.61 6.42
N ARG A 403 14.17 13.66 5.62
CA ARG A 403 14.59 15.01 5.97
C ARG A 403 13.78 15.59 7.12
N PHE A 404 12.47 15.43 7.12
CA PHE A 404 11.61 15.88 8.22
C PHE A 404 11.97 15.19 9.54
N CYS A 405 12.10 13.85 9.53
CA CYS A 405 12.52 13.10 10.71
C CYS A 405 13.88 13.58 11.26
N VAL A 406 14.83 13.89 10.35
CA VAL A 406 16.15 14.38 10.76
C VAL A 406 16.10 15.82 11.25
N THR A 407 15.29 16.69 10.65
CA THR A 407 15.26 18.12 10.97
C THR A 407 14.44 18.42 12.22
N PHE A 408 13.33 17.74 12.41
CA PHE A 408 12.34 18.06 13.44
C PHE A 408 12.26 17.03 14.57
N ASP A 409 13.00 15.90 14.44
CA ASP A 409 13.08 14.82 15.45
C ASP A 409 11.73 14.17 15.80
N PHE A 410 10.84 14.01 14.80
CA PHE A 410 9.58 13.29 14.96
C PHE A 410 9.33 12.35 13.79
N GLU A 411 8.55 11.30 14.04
CA GLU A 411 8.05 10.42 13.00
C GLU A 411 6.84 11.04 12.29
N LEU A 412 6.87 11.01 10.96
CA LEU A 412 5.75 11.41 10.14
C LEU A 412 5.35 10.28 9.20
N GLN A 413 4.08 10.26 8.88
CA GLN A 413 3.54 9.35 7.89
C GLN A 413 3.63 9.99 6.51
N ALA A 414 4.02 9.19 5.53
CA ALA A 414 4.10 9.62 4.15
C ALA A 414 3.46 8.58 3.24
N ALA A 415 2.69 9.04 2.26
CA ALA A 415 2.20 8.20 1.18
C ALA A 415 2.37 8.91 -0.16
N ALA A 416 2.61 8.14 -1.22
CA ALA A 416 2.82 8.66 -2.56
C ALA A 416 1.92 7.96 -3.57
N THR A 417 1.33 8.76 -4.47
CA THR A 417 0.50 8.31 -5.59
C THR A 417 1.05 8.87 -6.90
N ASP A 418 0.41 8.57 -8.02
CA ASP A 418 0.80 9.13 -9.31
C ASP A 418 0.55 10.65 -9.41
N GLU A 419 -0.38 11.19 -8.61
CA GLU A 419 -0.77 12.61 -8.63
C GLU A 419 -0.05 13.46 -7.58
N GLY A 420 0.55 12.84 -6.55
CA GLY A 420 1.20 13.61 -5.51
C GLY A 420 1.62 12.81 -4.29
N ILE A 421 1.98 13.53 -3.25
CA ILE A 421 2.51 13.01 -2.00
C ILE A 421 1.67 13.60 -0.87
N VAL A 422 1.33 12.80 0.14
CA VAL A 422 0.75 13.28 1.38
C VAL A 422 1.69 13.00 2.54
N LEU A 423 1.83 13.98 3.42
CA LEU A 423 2.57 13.92 4.67
C LEU A 423 1.59 14.24 5.80
N SER A 424 1.40 13.30 6.72
CA SER A 424 0.62 13.54 7.95
C SER A 424 1.56 13.91 9.08
N LEU A 425 1.35 15.07 9.64
CA LEU A 425 2.14 15.64 10.72
C LEU A 425 1.25 15.83 11.95
N GLY A 426 1.78 15.53 13.14
CA GLY A 426 1.03 15.75 14.38
C GLY A 426 0.80 17.23 14.69
N GLU A 427 -0.07 17.52 15.65
CA GLU A 427 -0.59 18.86 15.97
C GLU A 427 0.45 19.95 16.33
N LYS A 428 1.68 19.57 16.67
CA LYS A 428 2.67 20.48 17.29
C LYS A 428 3.66 21.16 16.32
N HIS A 429 3.50 20.98 15.02
CA HIS A 429 4.50 21.43 14.08
C HIS A 429 3.97 22.52 13.15
N SER A 430 4.53 23.71 13.28
CA SER A 430 4.26 24.84 12.38
C SER A 430 5.53 25.25 11.65
N PHE A 431 5.46 25.36 10.32
CA PHE A 431 6.51 25.92 9.47
C PHE A 431 5.87 26.67 8.31
N PRO A 432 6.58 27.65 7.71
CA PRO A 432 6.11 28.29 6.49
C PRO A 432 5.98 27.28 5.37
N LEU A 433 4.78 27.15 4.81
CA LEU A 433 4.44 26.06 3.89
C LEU A 433 5.34 26.04 2.65
N GLU A 434 5.74 27.21 2.16
CA GLU A 434 6.60 27.37 0.99
C GLU A 434 7.99 26.71 1.16
N THR A 435 8.44 26.55 2.41
CA THR A 435 9.76 25.98 2.70
C THR A 435 9.85 24.49 2.34
N VAL A 436 8.72 23.81 2.17
CA VAL A 436 8.70 22.37 1.81
C VAL A 436 9.44 22.11 0.50
N PHE A 437 9.39 23.01 -0.45
CA PHE A 437 10.06 22.90 -1.74
C PHE A 437 11.59 23.05 -1.66
N ALA A 438 12.10 23.62 -0.58
CA ALA A 438 13.53 23.83 -0.33
C ALA A 438 14.15 22.77 0.60
N PHE A 439 13.37 21.82 1.13
CA PHE A 439 13.90 20.82 2.06
C PHE A 439 14.85 19.79 1.43
N LEU A 440 14.76 19.59 0.13
CA LEU A 440 15.63 18.68 -0.60
C LEU A 440 16.61 19.49 -1.47
N ASN A 441 17.84 19.02 -1.50
CA ASN A 441 18.91 19.59 -2.32
C ASN A 441 19.41 18.51 -3.30
N VAL A 442 19.56 18.84 -4.55
CA VAL A 442 20.01 17.94 -5.62
C VAL A 442 21.32 17.25 -5.27
N THR A 443 22.27 17.96 -4.66
CA THR A 443 23.61 17.42 -4.36
C THR A 443 23.60 16.33 -3.29
N THR A 444 22.66 16.39 -2.33
CA THR A 444 22.56 15.42 -1.22
C THR A 444 21.45 14.40 -1.40
N LEU A 445 20.62 14.56 -2.42
CA LEU A 445 19.41 13.74 -2.62
C LEU A 445 19.71 12.24 -2.71
N ARG A 446 20.73 11.86 -3.50
CA ARG A 446 21.12 10.45 -3.67
C ARG A 446 21.51 9.82 -2.35
N GLU A 447 22.29 10.51 -1.54
CA GLU A 447 22.70 10.03 -0.21
C GLU A 447 21.51 9.90 0.74
N VAL A 448 20.64 10.92 0.79
CA VAL A 448 19.43 10.92 1.61
C VAL A 448 18.53 9.75 1.24
N LEU A 449 18.27 9.55 -0.05
CA LEU A 449 17.44 8.42 -0.53
C LEU A 449 18.08 7.08 -0.27
N THR A 450 19.38 6.95 -0.47
CA THR A 450 20.10 5.71 -0.17
C THR A 450 19.94 5.31 1.30
N GLN A 451 20.08 6.26 2.22
CA GLN A 451 19.87 5.99 3.64
C GLN A 451 18.39 5.72 3.98
N ALA A 452 17.46 6.37 3.31
CA ALA A 452 16.03 6.18 3.52
C ALA A 452 15.54 4.80 3.03
N VAL A 453 16.06 4.34 1.90
CA VAL A 453 15.72 3.02 1.31
C VAL A 453 16.07 1.87 2.23
N LEU A 454 17.18 1.95 2.97
CA LEU A 454 17.61 0.89 3.91
C LEU A 454 16.60 0.62 5.04
N GLN A 455 15.67 1.55 5.28
CA GLN A 455 14.60 1.45 6.27
C GLN A 455 13.23 1.20 5.62
N ALA A 456 13.17 1.10 4.29
CA ALA A 456 11.92 0.91 3.57
C ALA A 456 11.66 -0.58 3.27
N PRO A 457 10.41 -1.07 3.35
CA PRO A 457 10.06 -2.47 3.08
C PRO A 457 10.51 -2.98 1.71
N MET A 458 10.58 -2.07 0.72
CA MET A 458 11.03 -2.41 -0.63
C MET A 458 12.46 -2.94 -0.68
N PHE A 459 13.34 -2.54 0.26
CA PHE A 459 14.72 -2.99 0.28
C PHE A 459 14.82 -4.51 0.49
N MET A 460 14.11 -5.06 1.48
CA MET A 460 14.11 -6.50 1.78
C MET A 460 13.53 -7.33 0.62
N THR A 461 12.49 -6.83 -0.02
CA THR A 461 11.87 -7.50 -1.18
C THR A 461 12.86 -7.56 -2.35
N ARG A 462 13.51 -6.44 -2.67
CA ARG A 462 14.49 -6.38 -3.77
C ARG A 462 15.77 -7.12 -3.45
N TRP A 463 16.24 -7.08 -2.21
CA TRP A 463 17.35 -7.90 -1.76
C TRP A 463 17.11 -9.39 -2.03
N ARG A 464 15.94 -9.91 -1.65
CA ARG A 464 15.56 -11.30 -1.91
C ARG A 464 15.52 -11.63 -3.40
N TRP A 465 14.99 -10.72 -4.23
CA TRP A 465 14.94 -10.90 -5.68
C TRP A 465 16.34 -10.92 -6.30
N ASN A 466 17.20 -9.97 -5.96
CA ASN A 466 18.56 -9.87 -6.50
C ASN A 466 19.43 -11.04 -6.03
N ALA A 467 19.34 -11.42 -4.77
CA ALA A 467 20.04 -12.60 -4.25
C ALA A 467 19.58 -13.89 -4.95
N SER A 468 18.30 -13.99 -5.32
CA SER A 468 17.79 -15.15 -6.08
C SER A 468 18.26 -15.13 -7.53
N ARG A 469 18.23 -13.99 -8.20
CA ARG A 469 18.73 -13.83 -9.58
C ARG A 469 20.23 -14.06 -9.66
N ALA A 470 20.99 -13.62 -8.66
CA ALA A 470 22.43 -13.87 -8.55
C ALA A 470 22.80 -15.29 -8.10
N LEU A 471 21.85 -16.21 -7.97
CA LEU A 471 22.01 -17.59 -7.47
C LEU A 471 22.54 -17.69 -6.02
N ALA A 472 22.58 -16.58 -5.27
CA ALA A 472 22.94 -16.61 -3.86
C ALA A 472 21.83 -17.28 -3.02
N LEU A 473 20.58 -17.20 -3.47
CA LEU A 473 19.44 -17.94 -2.97
C LEU A 473 18.89 -18.86 -4.06
N LEU A 474 18.99 -20.17 -3.85
CA LEU A 474 18.49 -21.14 -4.83
C LEU A 474 17.01 -21.37 -4.66
N ARG A 475 16.28 -21.40 -5.80
CA ARG A 475 14.86 -21.76 -5.88
C ARG A 475 14.62 -23.24 -5.64
N PHE A 476 15.60 -24.09 -6.04
CA PHE A 476 15.54 -25.53 -5.93
C PHE A 476 16.80 -26.07 -5.25
N VAL A 477 16.61 -27.01 -4.33
CA VAL A 477 17.70 -27.73 -3.65
C VAL A 477 17.32 -29.22 -3.59
N GLY A 478 18.22 -30.09 -4.07
CA GLY A 478 17.97 -31.54 -4.11
C GLY A 478 16.74 -31.93 -4.96
N GLY A 479 16.44 -31.18 -6.03
CA GLY A 479 15.28 -31.43 -6.90
C GLY A 479 13.94 -30.94 -6.33
N LYS A 480 13.91 -30.37 -5.11
CA LYS A 480 12.71 -29.84 -4.48
C LYS A 480 12.75 -28.31 -4.45
N ARG A 481 11.61 -27.69 -4.66
CA ARG A 481 11.48 -26.24 -4.50
C ARG A 481 11.69 -25.86 -3.03
N VAL A 482 12.48 -24.82 -2.79
CA VAL A 482 12.70 -24.31 -1.44
C VAL A 482 11.42 -23.58 -0.99
N PRO A 483 10.89 -23.92 0.20
CA PRO A 483 9.72 -23.22 0.72
C PRO A 483 9.95 -21.73 0.88
N PRO A 484 8.95 -20.87 0.60
CA PRO A 484 9.10 -19.42 0.64
C PRO A 484 9.61 -18.88 1.97
N GLN A 485 9.09 -19.36 3.09
CA GLN A 485 9.53 -18.96 4.44
C GLN A 485 11.03 -19.25 4.66
N ILE A 486 11.50 -20.40 4.13
CA ILE A 486 12.94 -20.74 4.19
C ILE A 486 13.76 -19.81 3.29
N GLN A 487 13.21 -19.39 2.15
CA GLN A 487 13.89 -18.40 1.30
C GLN A 487 13.99 -17.03 1.98
N ARG A 488 12.91 -16.56 2.65
CA ARG A 488 12.94 -15.31 3.43
C ARG A 488 13.99 -15.35 4.53
N MET A 489 13.96 -16.39 5.36
CA MET A 489 14.93 -16.57 6.44
C MET A 489 16.38 -16.63 5.91
N ARG A 490 16.61 -17.29 4.77
CA ARG A 490 17.95 -17.33 4.15
C ARG A 490 18.35 -15.99 3.53
N ALA A 491 17.39 -15.20 3.06
CA ALA A 491 17.66 -13.85 2.56
C ALA A 491 18.11 -12.92 3.70
N GLU A 492 17.47 -13.03 4.86
CA GLU A 492 17.84 -12.31 6.08
C GLU A 492 19.22 -12.74 6.60
N ASP A 493 19.48 -14.07 6.71
CA ASP A 493 20.80 -14.62 7.08
C ASP A 493 21.90 -14.10 6.12
N LEU A 494 21.61 -14.05 4.82
CA LEU A 494 22.53 -13.55 3.81
C LEU A 494 22.76 -12.03 3.95
N LEU A 495 21.70 -11.28 4.21
CA LEU A 495 21.80 -9.84 4.44
C LEU A 495 22.64 -9.55 5.69
N ALA A 496 22.41 -10.29 6.78
CA ALA A 496 23.20 -10.16 8.01
C ALA A 496 24.70 -10.45 7.78
N ALA A 497 25.00 -11.36 6.86
CA ALA A 497 26.40 -11.69 6.52
C ALA A 497 27.06 -10.66 5.60
N VAL A 498 26.31 -10.09 4.65
CA VAL A 498 26.82 -9.14 3.64
C VAL A 498 26.74 -7.70 4.10
N PHE A 499 25.66 -7.36 4.80
CA PHE A 499 25.36 -6.00 5.23
C PHE A 499 24.75 -6.00 6.65
N PRO A 500 25.58 -6.28 7.69
CA PRO A 500 25.10 -6.34 9.08
C PRO A 500 24.36 -5.08 9.54
N ASP A 501 24.85 -3.90 9.14
CA ASP A 501 24.27 -2.62 9.52
C ASP A 501 22.84 -2.40 8.99
N ALA A 502 22.44 -3.11 7.94
CA ALA A 502 21.08 -3.02 7.42
C ALA A 502 20.04 -3.64 8.37
N ILE A 503 20.44 -4.62 9.19
CA ILE A 503 19.57 -5.35 10.13
C ILE A 503 19.69 -4.81 11.56
N ALA A 504 20.78 -4.08 11.87
CA ALA A 504 21.02 -3.57 13.21
C ALA A 504 19.88 -2.65 13.67
N CYS A 505 19.30 -2.95 14.83
CA CYS A 505 18.24 -2.15 15.44
C CYS A 505 18.76 -0.75 15.73
N GLN A 506 17.92 0.28 15.55
CA GLN A 506 18.30 1.68 15.82
C GLN A 506 18.75 1.88 17.28
N ASP A 507 18.21 1.12 18.21
CA ASP A 507 18.56 1.18 19.65
C ASP A 507 19.99 0.76 19.95
N ASN A 508 20.66 0.04 19.03
CA ASN A 508 22.06 -0.36 19.19
C ASN A 508 23.07 0.70 18.73
N PHE A 509 22.60 1.78 18.12
CA PHE A 509 23.46 2.90 17.71
C PHE A 509 23.51 3.95 18.83
N GLN A 510 24.35 3.75 19.83
CA GLN A 510 24.69 4.75 20.84
C GLN A 510 25.55 5.84 20.20
N GLY A 511 24.94 7.00 19.92
CA GLY A 511 25.67 8.19 19.43
C GLY A 511 24.96 8.86 18.25
N ALA A 512 25.33 10.11 17.98
CA ALA A 512 24.78 10.96 16.94
C ALA A 512 24.64 10.21 15.60
N ARG A 513 23.42 10.17 15.09
CA ARG A 513 22.93 9.79 13.75
C ARG A 513 24.01 9.27 12.79
N THR A 514 24.33 7.98 12.90
CA THR A 514 25.38 7.38 12.07
C THR A 514 24.80 7.08 10.69
N VAL A 515 25.39 7.67 9.66
CA VAL A 515 25.16 7.28 8.26
C VAL A 515 25.60 5.81 8.13
N ARG A 516 24.69 4.91 7.73
CA ARG A 516 25.02 3.50 7.51
C ARG A 516 26.01 3.39 6.35
N GLN A 517 27.14 2.75 6.58
CA GLN A 517 28.11 2.48 5.52
C GLN A 517 27.64 1.33 4.65
N ILE A 518 27.49 1.62 3.37
CA ILE A 518 27.11 0.58 2.40
C ILE A 518 28.34 -0.25 2.08
N PRO A 519 28.28 -1.58 2.22
CA PRO A 519 29.42 -2.43 1.88
C PRO A 519 29.70 -2.36 0.37
N ASP A 520 30.98 -2.42 0.03
CA ASP A 520 31.43 -2.59 -1.35
C ASP A 520 31.20 -4.05 -1.80
N HIS A 521 29.94 -4.37 -2.02
CA HIS A 521 29.49 -5.70 -2.37
C HIS A 521 28.44 -5.65 -3.51
N PRO A 522 28.62 -6.45 -4.59
CA PRO A 522 27.75 -6.40 -5.78
C PRO A 522 26.25 -6.48 -5.47
N LEU A 523 25.83 -7.38 -4.56
CA LEU A 523 24.41 -7.52 -4.21
C LEU A 523 23.84 -6.32 -3.46
N ALA A 524 24.63 -5.71 -2.57
CA ALA A 524 24.18 -4.52 -1.82
C ALA A 524 24.01 -3.35 -2.76
N GLN A 525 24.99 -3.12 -3.63
CA GLN A 525 24.97 -2.06 -4.65
C GLN A 525 23.81 -2.25 -5.63
N GLU A 526 23.62 -3.49 -6.13
CA GLU A 526 22.50 -3.81 -7.02
C GLU A 526 21.15 -3.56 -6.38
N THR A 527 20.96 -3.99 -5.12
CA THR A 527 19.70 -3.82 -4.41
C THR A 527 19.35 -2.34 -4.21
N ILE A 528 20.34 -1.53 -3.81
CA ILE A 528 20.15 -0.09 -3.67
C ILE A 528 19.84 0.54 -5.02
N ARG A 529 20.55 0.16 -6.07
CA ARG A 529 20.32 0.64 -7.43
C ARG A 529 18.90 0.31 -7.89
N ASP A 530 18.45 -0.94 -7.73
CA ASP A 530 17.09 -1.36 -8.07
C ASP A 530 16.02 -0.54 -7.32
N CYS A 531 16.24 -0.27 -6.04
CA CYS A 531 15.34 0.56 -5.27
C CYS A 531 15.27 1.99 -5.82
N LEU A 532 16.42 2.58 -6.16
CA LEU A 532 16.53 3.97 -6.61
C LEU A 532 16.07 4.19 -8.05
N THR A 533 16.22 3.18 -8.92
CA THR A 533 15.96 3.34 -10.37
C THR A 533 14.79 2.53 -10.91
N GLU A 534 14.45 1.38 -10.34
CA GLU A 534 13.33 0.55 -10.80
C GLU A 534 12.08 0.78 -9.94
N ALA A 535 12.18 0.68 -8.60
CA ALA A 535 11.06 0.97 -7.71
C ALA A 535 10.73 2.46 -7.64
N MET A 536 11.76 3.29 -7.76
CA MET A 536 11.70 4.75 -7.82
C MET A 536 12.35 5.26 -9.12
N ASP A 537 12.24 6.54 -9.36
CA ASP A 537 12.94 7.24 -10.45
C ASP A 537 13.74 8.41 -9.86
N LEU A 538 14.94 8.09 -9.36
CA LEU A 538 15.82 9.09 -8.75
C LEU A 538 16.26 10.14 -9.79
N ASP A 539 16.61 9.75 -11.00
CA ASP A 539 17.10 10.66 -12.03
C ASP A 539 15.98 11.60 -12.50
N GLY A 540 14.74 11.08 -12.60
CA GLY A 540 13.56 11.90 -12.84
C GLY A 540 13.30 12.90 -11.71
N LEU A 541 13.47 12.50 -10.45
CA LEU A 541 13.34 13.41 -9.31
C LEU A 541 14.44 14.49 -9.31
N ILE A 542 15.70 14.12 -9.61
CA ILE A 542 16.79 15.10 -9.75
C ILE A 542 16.43 16.15 -10.80
N ALA A 543 15.95 15.71 -11.98
CA ALA A 543 15.57 16.63 -13.04
C ALA A 543 14.38 17.55 -12.64
N VAL A 544 13.46 17.08 -11.81
CA VAL A 544 12.36 17.90 -11.26
C VAL A 544 12.91 18.94 -10.30
N LEU A 545 13.74 18.54 -9.33
CA LEU A 545 14.32 19.48 -8.35
C LEU A 545 15.20 20.53 -9.01
N GLU A 546 16.00 20.15 -10.00
CA GLU A 546 16.78 21.13 -10.78
C GLU A 546 15.90 22.17 -11.52
N LYS A 547 14.74 21.76 -12.01
CA LYS A 547 13.77 22.68 -12.62
C LYS A 547 13.14 23.61 -11.59
N ILE A 548 12.88 23.11 -10.38
CA ILE A 548 12.40 23.94 -9.25
C ILE A 548 13.47 24.96 -8.86
N GLU A 549 14.70 24.52 -8.65
CA GLU A 549 15.82 25.41 -8.29
C GLU A 549 16.06 26.52 -9.32
N ARG A 550 15.87 26.22 -10.61
CA ARG A 550 16.00 27.19 -11.71
C ARG A 550 14.76 28.05 -11.93
N GLY A 551 13.68 27.85 -11.17
CA GLY A 551 12.41 28.55 -11.34
C GLY A 551 11.63 28.18 -12.61
N ALA A 552 11.96 27.04 -13.25
CA ALA A 552 11.24 26.53 -14.43
C ALA A 552 9.93 25.79 -14.07
N ILE A 553 9.77 25.43 -12.81
CA ILE A 553 8.53 24.92 -12.23
C ILE A 553 8.07 25.93 -11.17
N ALA A 554 6.84 26.42 -11.30
CA ALA A 554 6.22 27.27 -10.30
C ALA A 554 5.82 26.44 -9.08
N CYS A 555 6.17 26.90 -7.89
CA CYS A 555 5.84 26.29 -6.61
C CYS A 555 4.89 27.19 -5.85
N LEU A 556 3.70 26.71 -5.54
CA LEU A 556 2.68 27.46 -4.83
C LEU A 556 2.33 26.76 -3.52
N ALA A 557 2.02 27.55 -2.50
CA ALA A 557 1.62 27.07 -1.19
C ALA A 557 0.25 27.63 -0.84
N VAL A 558 -0.68 26.79 -0.44
CA VAL A 558 -2.07 27.18 -0.17
C VAL A 558 -2.55 26.49 1.12
N ASP A 559 -3.06 27.30 2.05
CA ASP A 559 -3.81 26.80 3.20
C ASP A 559 -5.28 26.71 2.83
N THR A 560 -5.90 25.56 3.02
CA THR A 560 -7.30 25.33 2.68
C THR A 560 -8.09 24.87 3.91
N PRO A 561 -9.36 25.28 4.07
CA PRO A 561 -10.19 24.83 5.18
C PRO A 561 -10.62 23.36 5.02
N MET A 562 -10.64 22.85 3.80
CA MET A 562 -10.98 21.47 3.43
C MET A 562 -10.11 21.04 2.24
N PRO A 563 -9.83 19.74 2.10
CA PRO A 563 -9.04 19.25 0.97
C PRO A 563 -9.71 19.56 -0.37
N SER A 564 -8.89 19.94 -1.35
CA SER A 564 -9.35 20.19 -2.71
C SER A 564 -9.84 18.90 -3.40
N ALA A 565 -10.61 19.06 -4.49
CA ALA A 565 -11.04 17.93 -5.30
C ALA A 565 -9.87 17.11 -5.86
N PHE A 566 -8.70 17.71 -6.03
CA PHE A 566 -7.48 17.02 -6.48
C PHE A 566 -6.82 16.13 -5.41
N CYS A 567 -7.21 16.27 -4.14
CA CYS A 567 -6.76 15.38 -3.07
C CYS A 567 -7.38 13.99 -3.09
N HIS A 568 -8.48 13.79 -3.83
CA HIS A 568 -9.29 12.58 -3.76
C HIS A 568 -8.48 11.27 -3.89
N GLU A 569 -7.69 11.11 -4.95
CA GLU A 569 -6.89 9.88 -5.13
C GLU A 569 -5.69 9.82 -4.18
N ILE A 570 -5.14 10.97 -3.79
CA ILE A 570 -4.00 11.04 -2.89
C ILE A 570 -4.43 10.58 -1.48
N LEU A 571 -5.58 11.07 -0.99
CA LEU A 571 -6.14 10.70 0.31
C LEU A 571 -6.81 9.32 0.30
N ASN A 572 -7.28 8.84 -0.85
CA ASN A 572 -7.75 7.46 -1.04
C ASN A 572 -6.61 6.47 -1.31
N ALA A 573 -5.37 6.84 -1.01
CA ALA A 573 -4.22 5.97 -1.20
C ALA A 573 -4.43 4.61 -0.55
N ASN A 574 -4.03 3.56 -1.25
CA ASN A 574 -4.04 2.22 -0.69
C ASN A 574 -3.00 2.09 0.43
N PRO A 575 -3.17 1.16 1.38
CA PRO A 575 -2.18 0.92 2.43
C PRO A 575 -0.73 0.71 1.93
N TYR A 576 -0.55 0.37 0.67
CA TYR A 576 0.77 0.17 0.02
C TYR A 576 1.41 1.44 -0.49
N ALA A 577 0.70 2.54 -0.55
CA ALA A 577 1.24 3.84 -0.90
C ALA A 577 2.06 4.44 0.24
N PHE A 578 1.89 3.93 1.48
CA PHE A 578 2.67 4.35 2.65
C PHE A 578 4.13 3.93 2.51
N LEU A 579 5.01 4.84 2.86
CA LEU A 579 6.46 4.72 2.67
C LEU A 579 7.20 4.24 3.93
N ASP A 580 6.47 3.98 5.01
CA ASP A 580 6.98 3.45 6.27
C ASP A 580 6.84 1.92 6.34
N ASP A 581 7.50 1.31 7.32
CA ASP A 581 7.47 -0.13 7.62
C ASP A 581 6.45 -0.51 8.70
N ALA A 582 5.52 0.40 9.03
CA ALA A 582 4.46 0.13 9.99
C ALA A 582 3.68 -1.14 9.65
N PRO A 583 3.18 -1.88 10.65
CA PRO A 583 2.35 -3.05 10.45
C PRO A 583 1.16 -2.77 9.51
N LEU A 584 0.69 -3.80 8.83
CA LEU A 584 -0.38 -3.64 7.83
C LEU A 584 -1.65 -3.07 8.46
N GLU A 585 -2.02 -3.53 9.64
CA GLU A 585 -3.19 -3.08 10.38
C GLU A 585 -3.14 -1.58 10.63
N GLU A 586 -1.99 -1.09 11.04
CA GLU A 586 -1.76 0.34 11.24
C GLU A 586 -1.83 1.12 9.92
N ARG A 587 -1.21 0.61 8.84
CA ARG A 587 -1.33 1.22 7.51
C ARG A 587 -2.76 1.22 6.98
N ARG A 588 -3.58 0.21 7.32
CA ARG A 588 -5.01 0.17 6.99
C ARG A 588 -5.80 1.20 7.77
N ALA A 589 -5.57 1.31 9.08
CA ALA A 589 -6.20 2.32 9.92
C ALA A 589 -5.90 3.73 9.40
N ARG A 590 -4.63 4.03 9.13
CA ARG A 590 -4.19 5.30 8.55
C ARG A 590 -4.84 5.60 7.19
N ALA A 591 -5.00 4.60 6.32
CA ALA A 591 -5.68 4.79 5.04
C ALA A 591 -7.17 5.10 5.22
N VAL A 592 -7.81 4.61 6.27
CA VAL A 592 -9.20 4.96 6.62
C VAL A 592 -9.27 6.38 7.16
N ASP A 593 -8.37 6.76 8.06
CA ASP A 593 -8.33 8.10 8.63
C ASP A 593 -8.09 9.18 7.55
N MET A 594 -7.16 8.94 6.64
CA MET A 594 -6.95 9.83 5.49
C MET A 594 -8.20 10.00 4.63
N ARG A 595 -8.98 8.93 4.43
CA ARG A 595 -10.23 9.00 3.64
C ARG A 595 -11.32 9.80 4.33
N ARG A 596 -11.34 9.84 5.65
CA ARG A 596 -12.28 10.64 6.44
C ARG A 596 -12.07 12.13 6.25
N SER A 597 -10.85 12.56 5.93
CA SER A 597 -10.55 13.96 5.61
C SER A 597 -11.24 14.44 4.32
N LEU A 598 -11.78 13.52 3.50
CA LEU A 598 -12.51 13.88 2.28
C LEU A 598 -13.96 14.31 2.59
N PRO A 599 -14.48 15.37 1.95
CA PRO A 599 -15.89 15.73 2.05
C PRO A 599 -16.81 14.52 1.77
N PRO A 600 -17.91 14.32 2.52
CA PRO A 600 -18.80 13.17 2.37
C PRO A 600 -19.31 12.95 0.94
N GLU A 601 -19.48 14.02 0.18
CA GLU A 601 -19.92 14.02 -1.22
C GLU A 601 -18.89 13.39 -2.16
N LEU A 602 -17.59 13.50 -1.83
CA LEU A 602 -16.47 12.93 -2.59
C LEU A 602 -16.09 11.54 -2.10
N ALA A 603 -16.34 11.24 -0.86
CA ALA A 603 -16.00 9.93 -0.26
C ALA A 603 -16.85 8.77 -0.80
N GLY A 604 -17.99 9.08 -1.47
CA GLY A 604 -18.83 8.07 -2.14
C GLY A 604 -19.25 6.89 -1.25
N GLY A 605 -19.39 7.12 0.06
CA GLY A 605 -19.65 6.07 1.05
C GLY A 605 -18.42 5.21 1.43
N MET A 606 -17.26 5.42 0.83
CA MET A 606 -16.05 4.64 1.08
C MET A 606 -15.26 5.08 2.34
N GLY A 607 -15.80 5.84 3.22
CA GLY A 607 -15.25 6.20 4.52
C GLY A 607 -16.30 6.05 5.63
N ALA A 608 -17.51 5.69 5.28
CA ALA A 608 -18.54 5.42 6.28
C ALA A 608 -18.16 4.16 7.08
N LEU A 609 -18.16 4.30 8.40
CA LEU A 609 -17.99 3.15 9.29
C LEU A 609 -19.20 2.23 9.12
N ASP A 610 -18.95 0.94 9.05
CA ASP A 610 -20.01 -0.06 9.05
C ASP A 610 -20.58 -0.17 10.46
N GLN A 611 -21.86 0.18 10.63
CA GLN A 611 -22.52 0.15 11.93
C GLN A 611 -22.49 -1.26 12.55
N SER A 612 -22.63 -2.30 11.74
CA SER A 612 -22.59 -3.67 12.24
C SER A 612 -21.21 -4.04 12.78
N ALA A 613 -20.14 -3.52 12.19
CA ALA A 613 -18.79 -3.72 12.69
C ALA A 613 -18.53 -2.94 13.99
N ILE A 614 -19.08 -1.71 14.10
CA ILE A 614 -19.03 -0.93 15.33
C ILE A 614 -19.76 -1.68 16.45
N ASP A 615 -20.96 -2.16 16.18
CA ASP A 615 -21.78 -2.87 17.15
C ASP A 615 -21.07 -4.15 17.61
N GLN A 616 -20.48 -4.91 16.69
CA GLN A 616 -19.70 -6.11 17.00
C GLN A 616 -18.49 -5.80 17.87
N VAL A 617 -17.68 -4.81 17.52
CA VAL A 617 -16.51 -4.43 18.33
C VAL A 617 -16.92 -3.95 19.70
N SER A 618 -18.02 -3.19 19.80
CA SER A 618 -18.55 -2.71 21.07
C SER A 618 -19.04 -3.87 21.96
N GLU A 619 -19.64 -4.90 21.38
CA GLU A 619 -20.06 -6.11 22.11
C GLU A 619 -18.85 -6.95 22.56
N GLU A 620 -17.85 -7.12 21.67
CA GLU A 620 -16.62 -7.89 21.96
C GLU A 620 -15.71 -7.19 22.99
N SER A 621 -15.70 -5.86 23.02
CA SER A 621 -14.86 -5.06 23.92
C SER A 621 -15.44 -4.94 25.31
N TRP A 622 -16.78 -5.06 25.46
CA TRP A 622 -17.43 -4.89 26.77
C TRP A 622 -17.07 -6.01 27.73
N PRO A 623 -16.74 -5.69 29.02
CA PRO A 623 -16.31 -6.68 30.00
C PRO A 623 -17.35 -7.79 30.21
N VAL A 624 -16.91 -9.04 30.15
CA VAL A 624 -17.75 -10.19 30.48
C VAL A 624 -17.64 -10.49 31.96
N VAL A 625 -18.68 -10.13 32.75
CA VAL A 625 -18.72 -10.28 34.19
C VAL A 625 -19.58 -11.50 34.56
N ARG A 626 -18.98 -12.49 35.20
CA ARG A 626 -19.61 -13.76 35.59
C ARG A 626 -19.84 -13.88 37.12
N ASP A 627 -19.04 -13.17 37.91
CA ASP A 627 -19.11 -13.22 39.35
C ASP A 627 -18.79 -11.86 39.99
N ALA A 628 -18.86 -11.79 41.33
CA ALA A 628 -18.66 -10.55 42.10
C ALA A 628 -17.21 -10.04 42.06
N GLU A 629 -16.23 -10.92 41.88
CA GLU A 629 -14.82 -10.53 41.79
C GLU A 629 -14.54 -9.87 40.41
N GLU A 630 -15.02 -10.46 39.33
CA GLU A 630 -14.93 -9.89 38.01
C GLU A 630 -15.72 -8.57 37.90
N PHE A 631 -16.85 -8.45 38.63
CA PHE A 631 -17.56 -7.19 38.68
C PHE A 631 -16.76 -6.10 39.39
N HIS A 632 -16.11 -6.45 40.52
CA HIS A 632 -15.27 -5.49 41.21
C HIS A 632 -14.06 -5.05 40.37
N ASP A 633 -13.45 -5.99 39.62
CA ASP A 633 -12.35 -5.70 38.71
C ASP A 633 -12.80 -4.76 37.59
N ALA A 634 -13.99 -4.98 37.00
CA ALA A 634 -14.58 -4.07 36.03
C ALA A 634 -14.83 -2.67 36.60
N LEU A 635 -15.26 -2.55 37.87
CA LEU A 635 -15.42 -1.25 38.52
C LEU A 635 -14.08 -0.54 38.75
N LEU A 636 -13.01 -1.29 39.00
CA LEU A 636 -11.66 -0.72 39.18
C LEU A 636 -11.10 -0.25 37.82
N SER A 637 -11.40 -0.97 36.74
CA SER A 637 -10.95 -0.61 35.40
C SER A 637 -11.72 0.59 34.83
N LEU A 638 -13.05 0.58 34.94
CA LEU A 638 -13.93 1.62 34.36
C LEU A 638 -14.03 2.89 35.25
N GLY A 639 -13.53 2.85 36.47
CA GLY A 639 -13.64 3.93 37.46
C GLY A 639 -15.05 4.04 38.05
N TRP A 640 -16.11 4.17 37.27
CA TRP A 640 -17.49 4.06 37.66
C TRP A 640 -18.37 3.55 36.53
N VAL A 641 -19.55 2.95 36.85
CA VAL A 641 -20.42 2.35 35.85
C VAL A 641 -21.87 2.83 36.04
N PRO A 642 -22.48 3.49 35.05
CA PRO A 642 -23.87 3.92 35.06
C PRO A 642 -24.85 2.74 35.06
N CYS A 643 -26.02 2.91 35.71
CA CYS A 643 -27.07 1.89 35.76
C CYS A 643 -27.50 1.39 34.36
N ALA A 644 -27.52 2.27 33.38
CA ALA A 644 -27.97 1.97 32.01
C ALA A 644 -27.04 0.97 31.26
N ARG A 645 -25.79 0.83 31.68
CA ARG A 645 -24.79 -0.04 31.06
C ARG A 645 -24.55 -1.37 31.75
N MET A 646 -25.44 -1.76 32.69
CA MET A 646 -25.29 -2.97 33.50
C MET A 646 -26.43 -4.00 33.35
N PRO A 647 -26.72 -4.50 32.16
CA PRO A 647 -27.74 -5.53 32.05
C PRO A 647 -27.25 -6.83 32.76
N GLY A 648 -27.89 -7.12 33.91
CA GLY A 648 -27.65 -8.38 34.64
C GLY A 648 -26.54 -8.34 35.71
N TRP A 649 -25.74 -7.26 35.85
CA TRP A 649 -24.69 -7.17 36.87
C TRP A 649 -25.24 -6.73 38.23
N ASP A 650 -26.39 -6.10 38.26
CA ASP A 650 -27.07 -5.61 39.44
C ASP A 650 -27.30 -6.71 40.49
N VAL A 651 -27.44 -7.95 40.09
CA VAL A 651 -27.56 -9.12 40.97
C VAL A 651 -26.29 -9.39 41.82
N LEU A 652 -25.14 -8.88 41.38
CA LEU A 652 -23.84 -9.05 42.03
C LEU A 652 -23.57 -7.94 43.09
N VAL A 653 -24.26 -6.81 42.97
CA VAL A 653 -24.10 -5.63 43.86
C VAL A 653 -24.30 -5.97 45.34
N PRO A 654 -25.35 -6.69 45.75
CA PRO A 654 -25.56 -6.99 47.16
C PRO A 654 -24.40 -7.73 47.81
N LYS A 655 -23.73 -8.61 47.06
CA LYS A 655 -22.58 -9.39 47.54
C LYS A 655 -21.38 -8.48 47.81
N LEU A 656 -21.08 -7.56 46.86
CA LEU A 656 -19.99 -6.60 47.05
C LEU A 656 -20.32 -5.53 48.11
N ALA A 657 -21.58 -5.09 48.18
CA ALA A 657 -22.02 -4.13 49.18
C ALA A 657 -21.88 -4.70 50.59
N ALA A 658 -22.26 -5.99 50.82
CA ALA A 658 -22.07 -6.67 52.09
C ALA A 658 -20.58 -6.77 52.51
N ALA A 659 -19.70 -6.86 51.50
CA ALA A 659 -18.24 -6.86 51.69
C ALA A 659 -17.62 -5.44 51.76
N GLY A 660 -18.40 -4.37 51.61
CA GLY A 660 -17.93 -2.98 51.66
C GLY A 660 -17.08 -2.56 50.43
N ARG A 661 -17.15 -3.30 49.31
CA ARG A 661 -16.29 -3.13 48.12
C ARG A 661 -16.92 -2.33 46.96
N VAL A 662 -18.20 -2.00 47.10
CA VAL A 662 -18.94 -1.19 46.11
C VAL A 662 -19.66 -0.05 46.81
N ALA A 663 -19.69 1.11 46.15
CA ALA A 663 -20.50 2.24 46.57
C ALA A 663 -21.50 2.59 45.46
N THR A 664 -22.67 3.08 45.83
CA THR A 664 -23.72 3.53 44.93
C THR A 664 -23.75 5.04 44.86
N LEU A 665 -23.84 5.60 43.67
CA LEU A 665 -23.89 7.03 43.42
C LEU A 665 -25.34 7.45 43.18
N TRP A 666 -25.79 8.52 43.84
CA TRP A 666 -27.15 9.04 43.75
C TRP A 666 -27.16 10.54 43.49
N GLN A 667 -28.03 10.97 42.58
CA GLN A 667 -28.33 12.39 42.39
C GLN A 667 -29.80 12.65 42.78
N GLY A 668 -30.00 13.29 43.92
CA GLY A 668 -31.32 13.37 44.56
C GLY A 668 -31.87 11.98 44.90
N GLU A 669 -33.00 11.60 44.30
CA GLU A 669 -33.60 10.26 44.45
C GLU A 669 -33.23 9.31 43.30
N THR A 670 -32.52 9.80 42.27
CA THR A 670 -32.15 9.00 41.14
C THR A 670 -30.80 8.33 41.36
N LYS A 671 -30.78 7.03 41.16
CA LYS A 671 -29.55 6.23 41.19
C LYS A 671 -28.80 6.41 39.91
N LEU A 672 -27.58 6.92 39.94
CA LEU A 672 -26.72 7.11 38.75
C LEU A 672 -25.99 5.82 38.38
N GLY A 673 -25.36 5.14 39.33
CA GLY A 673 -24.58 3.96 39.04
C GLY A 673 -23.75 3.47 40.24
N TRP A 674 -22.67 2.75 39.96
CA TRP A 674 -21.80 2.15 40.98
C TRP A 674 -20.34 2.45 40.70
N LEU A 675 -19.53 2.44 41.74
CA LEU A 675 -18.09 2.57 41.69
C LEU A 675 -17.45 1.63 42.71
N ALA A 676 -16.19 1.29 42.49
CA ALA A 676 -15.41 0.56 43.48
C ALA A 676 -15.26 1.43 44.76
N ALA A 677 -15.27 0.79 45.93
CA ALA A 677 -15.15 1.51 47.19
C ALA A 677 -13.85 2.32 47.31
N GLU A 678 -12.80 1.88 46.63
CA GLU A 678 -11.50 2.52 46.51
C GLU A 678 -11.57 3.87 45.78
N TYR A 679 -12.52 4.03 44.88
CA TYR A 679 -12.67 5.22 44.03
C TYR A 679 -13.74 6.20 44.51
N ARG A 680 -14.16 6.13 45.79
CA ARG A 680 -15.15 7.05 46.35
C ARG A 680 -14.76 8.51 46.23
N HIS A 681 -13.49 8.83 46.41
CA HIS A 681 -12.98 10.18 46.28
C HIS A 681 -13.13 10.72 44.85
N TYR A 682 -13.11 9.87 43.84
CA TYR A 682 -13.37 10.23 42.42
C TYR A 682 -14.79 10.77 42.23
N ALA A 683 -15.78 10.12 42.89
CA ALA A 683 -17.16 10.56 42.78
C ALA A 683 -17.37 11.96 43.36
N GLY A 684 -16.65 12.34 44.42
CA GLY A 684 -16.71 13.69 44.99
C GLY A 684 -16.11 14.76 44.06
N LEU A 685 -15.13 14.39 43.22
CA LEU A 685 -14.51 15.29 42.25
C LEU A 685 -15.33 15.40 40.95
N LEU A 686 -15.88 14.28 40.46
CA LEU A 686 -16.65 14.24 39.25
C LEU A 686 -18.11 14.69 39.41
N PHE A 687 -18.70 14.39 40.59
CA PHE A 687 -20.10 14.64 40.90
C PHE A 687 -20.24 15.27 42.29
N PRO A 688 -19.88 16.56 42.47
CA PRO A 688 -19.86 17.20 43.81
C PRO A 688 -21.19 17.18 44.55
N ASP A 689 -22.31 17.18 43.80
CA ASP A 689 -23.67 17.19 44.34
C ASP A 689 -24.26 15.79 44.56
N ALA A 690 -23.51 14.73 44.24
CA ALA A 690 -24.00 13.36 44.37
C ALA A 690 -23.81 12.79 45.75
N ARG A 691 -24.82 12.02 46.24
CA ARG A 691 -24.75 11.25 47.45
C ARG A 691 -24.13 9.87 47.18
N ILE A 692 -23.13 9.51 48.00
CA ILE A 692 -22.46 8.21 47.93
C ILE A 692 -22.98 7.34 49.10
N ASP A 693 -23.39 6.12 48.80
CA ASP A 693 -23.92 5.18 49.77
C ASP A 693 -23.20 3.80 49.66
N PRO A 694 -22.53 3.32 50.71
CA PRO A 694 -22.37 3.90 52.08
C PRO A 694 -21.40 5.10 52.06
N ALA A 695 -21.68 6.07 52.92
CA ALA A 695 -20.91 7.32 53.02
C ALA A 695 -19.49 7.15 53.59
N THR A 696 -19.19 6.02 54.23
CA THR A 696 -17.89 5.73 54.86
C THR A 696 -17.28 4.43 54.36
N GLY A 697 -16.01 4.43 54.08
CA GLY A 697 -15.20 3.26 53.65
C GLY A 697 -13.72 3.61 53.63
N PRO A 698 -12.84 2.65 53.38
CA PRO A 698 -11.41 2.90 53.36
C PRO A 698 -11.09 3.86 52.19
N VAL A 699 -10.63 5.06 52.55
CA VAL A 699 -10.00 6.01 51.61
C VAL A 699 -8.56 6.10 52.07
N ASP A 700 -7.61 5.94 51.20
CA ASP A 700 -6.23 6.25 51.49
C ASP A 700 -6.11 7.79 51.60
N PRO A 701 -5.89 8.37 52.74
CA PRO A 701 -5.89 9.83 52.93
C PRO A 701 -4.64 10.49 52.36
N THR A 702 -3.75 9.73 51.75
CA THR A 702 -2.47 10.22 51.19
C THR A 702 -2.51 10.48 49.69
N GLU A 703 -3.52 10.03 48.96
CA GLU A 703 -3.66 10.22 47.54
C GLU A 703 -4.40 11.54 47.25
N GLN A 704 -3.67 12.62 47.00
CA GLN A 704 -4.20 13.88 46.48
C GLN A 704 -4.26 13.76 44.94
N VAL A 705 -5.43 13.43 44.43
CA VAL A 705 -5.69 13.32 42.99
C VAL A 705 -6.45 14.57 42.54
N GLU A 706 -6.05 15.19 41.46
CA GLU A 706 -6.77 16.32 40.85
C GLU A 706 -7.91 15.83 39.97
N GLN A 707 -8.93 16.69 39.76
CA GLN A 707 -10.12 16.35 38.97
C GLN A 707 -9.76 15.92 37.53
N GLU A 708 -8.77 16.56 36.93
CA GLU A 708 -8.31 16.24 35.58
C GLU A 708 -7.71 14.83 35.48
N GLU A 709 -6.96 14.41 36.51
CA GLU A 709 -6.39 13.06 36.57
C GLU A 709 -7.46 11.99 36.75
N VAL A 710 -8.50 12.26 37.49
CA VAL A 710 -9.65 11.37 37.68
C VAL A 710 -10.44 11.25 36.37
N LEU A 711 -10.67 12.36 35.68
CA LEU A 711 -11.31 12.39 34.38
C LEU A 711 -10.54 11.54 33.35
N ASN A 712 -9.25 11.79 33.22
CA ASN A 712 -8.38 11.03 32.33
C ASN A 712 -8.45 9.53 32.61
N ARG A 713 -8.39 9.14 33.87
CA ARG A 713 -8.45 7.73 34.24
C ARG A 713 -9.79 7.06 33.95
N VAL A 714 -10.90 7.75 34.20
CA VAL A 714 -12.25 7.23 33.89
C VAL A 714 -12.44 7.14 32.37
N VAL A 715 -12.11 8.19 31.64
CA VAL A 715 -12.25 8.19 30.16
C VAL A 715 -11.38 7.10 29.54
N LEU A 716 -10.12 6.95 29.97
CA LEU A 716 -9.22 5.91 29.49
C LEU A 716 -9.78 4.51 29.75
N GLY A 717 -10.21 4.20 30.98
CA GLY A 717 -10.78 2.90 31.31
C GLY A 717 -12.03 2.55 30.51
N TRP A 718 -12.85 3.56 30.20
CA TRP A 718 -13.99 3.37 29.31
C TRP A 718 -13.55 3.15 27.86
N MET A 719 -12.62 3.96 27.32
CA MET A 719 -12.13 3.83 25.96
C MET A 719 -11.48 2.47 25.67
N GLU A 720 -10.89 1.84 26.68
CA GLU A 720 -10.37 0.47 26.57
C GLU A 720 -11.46 -0.60 26.49
N SER A 721 -12.71 -0.27 26.87
CA SER A 721 -13.76 -1.26 27.12
C SER A 721 -15.03 -1.10 26.28
N ILE A 722 -15.24 0.01 25.57
CA ILE A 722 -16.53 0.28 24.90
C ILE A 722 -16.49 0.21 23.37
N GLY A 723 -15.31 0.04 22.76
CA GLY A 723 -15.17 0.12 21.31
C GLY A 723 -15.35 1.55 20.77
N PRO A 724 -15.59 1.72 19.45
CA PRO A 724 -15.72 3.03 18.84
C PRO A 724 -16.90 3.82 19.39
N THR A 725 -16.66 5.06 19.81
CA THR A 725 -17.69 5.99 20.33
C THR A 725 -17.32 7.44 19.99
N THR A 726 -18.25 8.36 20.17
CA THR A 726 -17.99 9.79 20.06
C THR A 726 -17.89 10.43 21.46
N ALA A 727 -17.21 11.58 21.56
CA ALA A 727 -17.13 12.32 22.80
C ALA A 727 -18.51 12.68 23.36
N GLY A 728 -19.47 13.04 22.47
CA GLY A 728 -20.85 13.31 22.84
C GLY A 728 -21.58 12.09 23.40
N GLU A 729 -21.45 10.90 22.80
CA GLU A 729 -22.05 9.66 23.30
C GLU A 729 -21.43 9.22 24.62
N LEU A 730 -20.11 9.34 24.75
CA LEU A 730 -19.41 9.01 25.97
C LEU A 730 -19.79 9.97 27.10
N SER A 731 -19.92 11.27 26.83
CA SER A 731 -20.35 12.28 27.80
C SER A 731 -21.75 11.99 28.32
N GLN A 732 -22.69 11.65 27.43
CA GLN A 732 -24.04 11.25 27.81
C GLN A 732 -24.04 9.97 28.65
N THR A 733 -23.24 8.99 28.25
CA THR A 733 -23.13 7.72 28.98
C THR A 733 -22.57 7.90 30.37
N LEU A 734 -21.53 8.72 30.52
CA LEU A 734 -20.84 8.97 31.81
C LEU A 734 -21.48 10.06 32.64
N HIS A 735 -22.49 10.77 32.14
CA HIS A 735 -23.08 11.95 32.78
C HIS A 735 -22.04 13.05 33.11
N LEU A 736 -21.05 13.20 32.23
CA LEU A 736 -20.02 14.23 32.27
C LEU A 736 -20.25 15.30 31.23
N SER A 737 -19.59 16.46 31.32
CA SER A 737 -19.67 17.45 30.23
C SER A 737 -18.89 16.99 29.02
N GLU A 738 -19.38 17.34 27.82
CA GLU A 738 -18.68 16.99 26.59
C GLU A 738 -17.29 17.64 26.50
N SER A 739 -17.15 18.87 27.03
CA SER A 739 -15.86 19.55 27.11
C SER A 739 -14.85 18.81 27.99
N ASP A 740 -15.30 18.22 29.11
CA ASP A 740 -14.43 17.46 30.01
C ASP A 740 -13.98 16.16 29.35
N VAL A 741 -14.89 15.47 28.66
CA VAL A 741 -14.58 14.24 27.91
C VAL A 741 -13.64 14.51 26.73
N GLN A 742 -13.77 15.66 26.06
CA GLN A 742 -12.86 16.06 24.97
C GLN A 742 -11.47 16.48 25.47
N SER A 743 -11.39 17.02 26.67
CA SER A 743 -10.11 17.44 27.27
C SER A 743 -9.33 16.26 27.84
N ALA A 744 -10.02 15.23 28.33
CA ALA A 744 -9.44 14.00 28.84
C ALA A 744 -9.05 13.03 27.69
#